data_312f737e26938a1f3393e1098573a66e
#
_entry.id   312f737e26938a1f3393e1098573a66e
#
_cell.length_a   1.000
_cell.length_b   1.000
_cell.length_c   1.000
_cell.angle_alpha   90.00
_cell.angle_beta   90.00
_cell.angle_gamma   90.00
#
_symmetry.space_group_name_H-M   'P 1'
#
loop_
_entity.id
_entity.type
_entity.pdbx_description
1 polymer ?
#
loop_
_entity_poly.entity_id
_entity_poly.type
_entity_poly.pdbx_seq_one_letter_code
_entity_poly.pdbx_strand_id
1 'polypeptide(L)'
;RQRFLTARYNIFPDHVFGEILAKRWADNAIPFLTLLFVGLGLLFILPGFYTGYNLTEYGRQYAELGLIVLGMTIVMMGGGLDLSVGSIFAIANLVALYCVHVLSLDPILTLFITMSVGAICGAFNGFFIGIIGMRAFLTTLVTLIIYRSIVDLLLLEYALDISSVFPDSILWEYIGDGDTYGVPFVLVATAIVFVIGHLLISRMKPGWHLTAVGGSRRSAYNAGIKVKQTIFFSYVTCGILCSAAGFMYAARMASTGADTGKGLELTVLTAAVLGGVSLGGGRGSVPKAIFGSLIVLLLLNGLLQFGIQGGAIQLIFGIILLLTILIDVRWVKNRFRLLNKVYVSPSFFNLPRSAALISEDNEKGTKSPYVFNNKLKDVRVIGLGKVEGPEDVLLDDDDNLYAGNRHGDIVRFYGKNHEKMEVFAHVGGHPLGLAWDKDYNLVTCVPDMGVISVSQKREVTKITDQTNRSWTSVIDDRRLSLADDLDIAPDGKIFFSEATIRYRLKDWPMDCVESRGNGRICCYDPKTGKTNTIIHNLKFANGVCVAQDSQSILYAESFGCRVNRYWFDGPNKGKTKVIMDDIPGYPDNINRASDGNYWLAILGMRGPALDLALTLPGFRKRMSRRINTSNWLMPNINTGCVVKIDENGKVLDIVWDLEAKNNPMVTSMKEHKGCLYLGGIMNNRISEYKIPDADRTWSGYADYWAKSK
;
A
#
# COMPACT_ATOMS: atom_id res chain seq x y z
N ARG A 1 -11.28 -31.78 -18.85
CA ARG A 1 -11.68 -30.59 -18.06
C ARG A 1 -10.46 -29.93 -17.39
N GLN A 2 -9.62 -30.67 -16.67
CA GLN A 2 -8.44 -30.13 -15.98
C GLN A 2 -7.45 -29.47 -16.95
N ARG A 3 -7.10 -30.15 -18.07
CA ARG A 3 -6.21 -29.59 -19.12
C ARG A 3 -6.74 -28.27 -19.70
N PHE A 4 -8.05 -28.18 -19.94
CA PHE A 4 -8.70 -26.96 -20.40
C PHE A 4 -8.60 -25.83 -19.36
N LEU A 5 -8.86 -26.12 -18.08
CA LEU A 5 -8.73 -25.13 -17.00
C LEU A 5 -7.31 -24.63 -16.85
N THR A 6 -6.32 -25.53 -16.96
CA THR A 6 -4.89 -25.16 -16.93
C THR A 6 -4.49 -24.32 -18.13
N ALA A 7 -4.93 -24.69 -19.34
CA ALA A 7 -4.66 -23.91 -20.56
C ALA A 7 -5.27 -22.51 -20.46
N ARG A 8 -6.55 -22.41 -20.06
CA ARG A 8 -7.22 -21.13 -19.82
C ARG A 8 -6.49 -20.29 -18.77
N TYR A 9 -6.06 -20.90 -17.67
CA TYR A 9 -5.31 -20.21 -16.61
C TYR A 9 -3.97 -19.67 -17.11
N ASN A 10 -3.27 -20.41 -17.97
CA ASN A 10 -2.00 -19.97 -18.54
C ASN A 10 -2.16 -18.80 -19.53
N ILE A 11 -3.28 -18.76 -20.28
CA ILE A 11 -3.58 -17.66 -21.23
C ILE A 11 -4.11 -16.44 -20.47
N PHE A 12 -5.03 -16.66 -19.56
CA PHE A 12 -5.68 -15.58 -18.79
C PHE A 12 -5.89 -15.99 -17.33
N PRO A 13 -4.90 -15.77 -16.46
CA PRO A 13 -4.99 -16.13 -15.07
C PRO A 13 -6.09 -15.36 -14.34
N ASP A 14 -6.94 -16.06 -13.59
CA ASP A 14 -8.07 -15.49 -12.85
C ASP A 14 -7.66 -14.40 -11.83
N HIS A 15 -6.40 -14.36 -11.43
CA HIS A 15 -5.89 -13.41 -10.44
C HIS A 15 -5.47 -12.04 -11.02
N VAL A 16 -5.24 -11.94 -12.33
CA VAL A 16 -4.75 -10.71 -12.97
C VAL A 16 -5.64 -9.52 -12.67
N PHE A 17 -6.97 -9.69 -12.70
CA PHE A 17 -7.88 -8.62 -12.30
C PHE A 17 -7.70 -8.20 -10.84
N GLY A 18 -7.55 -9.16 -9.92
CA GLY A 18 -7.30 -8.85 -8.51
C GLY A 18 -5.99 -8.08 -8.31
N GLU A 19 -4.95 -8.45 -9.06
CA GLU A 19 -3.66 -7.77 -9.01
C GLU A 19 -3.71 -6.37 -9.60
N ILE A 20 -4.36 -6.17 -10.74
CA ILE A 20 -4.59 -4.84 -11.32
C ILE A 20 -5.37 -3.95 -10.35
N LEU A 21 -6.44 -4.49 -9.74
CA LEU A 21 -7.24 -3.75 -8.77
C LEU A 21 -6.50 -3.43 -7.46
N ALA A 22 -5.47 -4.19 -7.13
CA ALA A 22 -4.61 -3.91 -5.99
C ALA A 22 -3.63 -2.75 -6.24
N LYS A 23 -3.39 -2.39 -7.51
CA LYS A 23 -2.49 -1.29 -7.85
C LYS A 23 -3.06 0.06 -7.40
N ARG A 24 -2.18 0.96 -6.94
CA ARG A 24 -2.57 2.31 -6.47
C ARG A 24 -3.23 3.16 -7.55
N TRP A 25 -2.78 3.02 -8.79
CA TRP A 25 -3.31 3.79 -9.92
C TRP A 25 -4.68 3.30 -10.39
N ALA A 26 -5.06 2.04 -10.11
CA ALA A 26 -6.31 1.44 -10.57
C ALA A 26 -7.55 2.22 -10.08
N ASP A 27 -7.48 2.82 -8.88
CA ASP A 27 -8.56 3.65 -8.34
C ASP A 27 -8.84 4.92 -9.15
N ASN A 28 -7.82 5.45 -9.82
CA ASN A 28 -7.95 6.64 -10.66
C ASN A 28 -8.16 6.28 -12.13
N ALA A 29 -7.85 5.05 -12.53
CA ALA A 29 -7.98 4.60 -13.93
C ALA A 29 -9.44 4.57 -14.39
N ILE A 30 -10.38 4.16 -13.54
CA ILE A 30 -11.79 4.06 -13.89
C ILE A 30 -12.37 5.44 -14.22
N PRO A 31 -12.28 6.47 -13.34
CA PRO A 31 -12.73 7.81 -13.68
C PRO A 31 -12.04 8.38 -14.92
N PHE A 32 -10.74 8.13 -15.09
CA PHE A 32 -10.00 8.56 -16.28
C PHE A 32 -10.54 7.91 -17.56
N LEU A 33 -10.76 6.59 -17.56
CA LEU A 33 -11.34 5.88 -18.70
C LEU A 33 -12.78 6.32 -19.01
N THR A 34 -13.57 6.63 -17.96
CA THR A 34 -14.91 7.20 -18.14
C THR A 34 -14.83 8.56 -18.80
N LEU A 35 -13.91 9.43 -18.36
CA LEU A 35 -13.67 10.73 -18.99
C LEU A 35 -13.28 10.60 -20.46
N LEU A 36 -12.35 9.67 -20.74
CA LEU A 36 -11.92 9.41 -22.11
C LEU A 36 -13.07 8.90 -22.98
N PHE A 37 -13.90 7.99 -22.46
CA PHE A 37 -15.06 7.46 -23.17
C PHE A 37 -16.11 8.54 -23.46
N VAL A 38 -16.45 9.36 -22.46
CA VAL A 38 -17.40 10.49 -22.63
C VAL A 38 -16.82 11.52 -23.60
N GLY A 39 -15.55 11.90 -23.43
CA GLY A 39 -14.90 12.89 -24.28
C GLY A 39 -14.81 12.47 -25.73
N LEU A 40 -14.38 11.23 -25.99
CA LEU A 40 -14.34 10.68 -27.35
C LEU A 40 -15.75 10.48 -27.92
N GLY A 41 -16.71 10.04 -27.10
CA GLY A 41 -18.10 9.91 -27.52
C GLY A 41 -18.67 11.22 -28.05
N LEU A 42 -18.49 12.31 -27.32
CA LEU A 42 -18.95 13.65 -27.71
C LEU A 42 -18.23 14.16 -28.96
N LEU A 43 -16.95 13.85 -29.14
CA LEU A 43 -16.19 14.19 -30.35
C LEU A 43 -16.83 13.59 -31.63
N PHE A 44 -17.29 12.33 -31.57
CA PHE A 44 -17.88 11.64 -32.69
C PHE A 44 -19.38 11.98 -32.93
N ILE A 45 -20.10 12.28 -31.84
CA ILE A 45 -21.56 12.47 -31.89
C ILE A 45 -21.93 13.92 -32.16
N LEU A 46 -21.16 14.89 -31.68
CA LEU A 46 -21.44 16.33 -31.78
C LEU A 46 -20.33 17.04 -32.57
N PRO A 47 -20.52 17.24 -33.88
CA PRO A 47 -19.60 18.02 -34.70
C PRO A 47 -19.48 19.46 -34.15
N GLY A 48 -18.25 19.93 -33.98
CA GLY A 48 -18.00 21.28 -33.47
C GLY A 48 -18.05 21.42 -31.94
N PHE A 49 -18.23 20.34 -31.18
CA PHE A 49 -18.21 20.37 -29.70
C PHE A 49 -16.90 20.94 -29.14
N TYR A 50 -15.77 20.60 -29.73
CA TYR A 50 -14.42 21.01 -29.32
C TYR A 50 -13.84 22.15 -30.20
N THR A 51 -14.63 23.17 -30.53
CA THR A 51 -14.10 24.40 -31.14
C THR A 51 -13.27 25.19 -30.14
N GLY A 52 -12.34 26.02 -30.61
CA GLY A 52 -11.51 26.87 -29.73
C GLY A 52 -12.36 27.74 -28.81
N TYR A 53 -13.42 28.34 -29.34
CA TYR A 53 -14.37 29.13 -28.54
C TYR A 53 -15.04 28.32 -27.45
N ASN A 54 -15.58 27.15 -27.79
CA ASN A 54 -16.23 26.27 -26.80
C ASN A 54 -15.25 25.80 -25.73
N LEU A 55 -14.01 25.47 -26.09
CA LEU A 55 -13.00 25.05 -25.13
C LEU A 55 -12.64 26.15 -24.14
N THR A 56 -12.60 27.40 -24.59
CA THR A 56 -12.36 28.55 -23.71
C THR A 56 -13.53 28.70 -22.72
N GLU A 57 -14.77 28.65 -23.21
CA GLU A 57 -15.97 28.71 -22.35
C GLU A 57 -16.07 27.53 -21.38
N TYR A 58 -15.78 26.31 -21.84
CA TYR A 58 -15.71 25.14 -20.95
C TYR A 58 -14.62 25.29 -19.90
N GLY A 59 -13.48 25.91 -20.23
CA GLY A 59 -12.42 26.22 -19.29
C GLY A 59 -12.86 27.14 -18.15
N ARG A 60 -13.65 28.20 -18.47
CA ARG A 60 -14.21 29.11 -17.46
C ARG A 60 -15.22 28.40 -16.55
N GLN A 61 -16.19 27.69 -17.15
CA GLN A 61 -17.17 26.91 -16.39
C GLN A 61 -16.52 25.81 -15.54
N TYR A 62 -15.45 25.20 -16.06
CA TYR A 62 -14.69 24.19 -15.33
C TYR A 62 -14.00 24.78 -14.09
N ALA A 63 -13.47 25.98 -14.19
CA ALA A 63 -12.80 26.63 -13.07
C ALA A 63 -13.75 26.78 -11.86
N GLU A 64 -14.99 27.21 -12.12
CA GLU A 64 -16.01 27.36 -11.10
C GLU A 64 -16.44 26.00 -10.53
N LEU A 65 -16.87 25.08 -11.39
CA LEU A 65 -17.36 23.76 -10.98
C LEU A 65 -16.26 22.95 -10.27
N GLY A 66 -15.05 23.00 -10.79
CA GLY A 66 -13.91 22.26 -10.26
C GLY A 66 -13.55 22.63 -8.83
N LEU A 67 -13.57 23.92 -8.50
CA LEU A 67 -13.32 24.39 -7.13
C LEU A 67 -14.37 23.87 -6.15
N ILE A 68 -15.66 23.93 -6.52
CA ILE A 68 -16.75 23.45 -5.65
C ILE A 68 -16.64 21.94 -5.47
N VAL A 69 -16.36 21.19 -6.56
CA VAL A 69 -16.17 19.73 -6.50
C VAL A 69 -14.96 19.35 -5.65
N LEU A 70 -13.88 20.13 -5.69
CA LEU A 70 -12.73 19.94 -4.80
C LEU A 70 -13.13 20.13 -3.33
N GLY A 71 -13.88 21.20 -3.03
CA GLY A 71 -14.42 21.46 -1.68
C GLY A 71 -15.29 20.30 -1.18
N MET A 72 -16.26 19.87 -1.99
CA MET A 72 -17.10 18.71 -1.69
C MET A 72 -16.28 17.43 -1.49
N THR A 73 -15.27 17.20 -2.33
CA THR A 73 -14.36 16.05 -2.20
C THR A 73 -13.65 16.04 -0.85
N ILE A 74 -13.17 17.19 -0.37
CA ILE A 74 -12.52 17.31 0.94
C ILE A 74 -13.50 16.94 2.06
N VAL A 75 -14.72 17.46 2.03
CA VAL A 75 -15.76 17.14 3.03
C VAL A 75 -16.12 15.65 2.97
N MET A 76 -16.31 15.08 1.78
CA MET A 76 -16.63 13.66 1.59
C MET A 76 -15.50 12.76 2.07
N MET A 77 -14.24 13.12 1.83
CA MET A 77 -13.09 12.38 2.37
C MET A 77 -13.12 12.30 3.90
N GLY A 78 -13.58 13.34 4.58
CA GLY A 78 -13.81 13.38 6.03
C GLY A 78 -15.04 12.59 6.51
N GLY A 79 -15.81 11.99 5.60
CA GLY A 79 -17.05 11.26 5.90
C GLY A 79 -18.25 12.15 6.16
N GLY A 80 -18.27 13.35 5.57
CA GLY A 80 -19.38 14.30 5.57
C GLY A 80 -19.98 14.53 4.18
N LEU A 81 -21.03 15.32 4.12
CA LEU A 81 -21.63 15.88 2.91
C LEU A 81 -21.97 17.34 3.18
N ASP A 82 -21.83 18.21 2.19
CA ASP A 82 -22.24 19.60 2.28
C ASP A 82 -23.23 19.94 1.16
N LEU A 83 -24.50 19.89 1.49
CA LEU A 83 -25.58 20.27 0.56
C LEU A 83 -25.72 21.77 0.41
N SER A 84 -25.11 22.58 1.28
CA SER A 84 -25.24 24.03 1.24
C SER A 84 -24.30 24.71 0.23
N VAL A 85 -23.43 23.95 -0.48
CA VAL A 85 -22.42 24.46 -1.44
C VAL A 85 -23.04 25.39 -2.49
N GLY A 86 -24.22 25.05 -3.04
CA GLY A 86 -24.91 25.87 -4.02
C GLY A 86 -25.43 27.22 -3.44
N SER A 87 -25.88 27.22 -2.17
CA SER A 87 -26.30 28.43 -1.48
C SER A 87 -25.12 29.30 -1.05
N ILE A 88 -24.01 28.70 -0.62
CA ILE A 88 -22.73 29.41 -0.32
C ILE A 88 -22.19 30.08 -1.59
N PHE A 89 -22.21 29.37 -2.72
CA PHE A 89 -21.85 29.91 -4.02
C PHE A 89 -22.72 31.11 -4.40
N ALA A 90 -24.03 31.03 -4.19
CA ALA A 90 -24.97 32.12 -4.49
C ALA A 90 -24.75 33.37 -3.59
N ILE A 91 -24.52 33.16 -2.28
CA ILE A 91 -24.17 34.28 -1.36
C ILE A 91 -22.86 34.92 -1.85
N ALA A 92 -21.87 34.13 -2.18
CA ALA A 92 -20.57 34.60 -2.63
C ALA A 92 -20.69 35.42 -3.94
N ASN A 93 -21.50 34.95 -4.90
CA ASN A 93 -21.77 35.67 -6.12
C ASN A 93 -22.42 37.05 -5.83
N LEU A 94 -23.45 37.08 -5.00
CA LEU A 94 -24.15 38.32 -4.63
C LEU A 94 -23.19 39.29 -3.91
N VAL A 95 -22.44 38.82 -2.92
CA VAL A 95 -21.49 39.65 -2.17
C VAL A 95 -20.40 40.20 -3.09
N ALA A 96 -19.88 39.40 -4.01
CA ALA A 96 -18.86 39.84 -4.97
C ALA A 96 -19.39 40.97 -5.86
N LEU A 97 -20.58 40.79 -6.42
CA LEU A 97 -21.22 41.81 -7.26
C LEU A 97 -21.52 43.07 -6.46
N TYR A 98 -22.07 42.96 -5.26
CA TYR A 98 -22.35 44.10 -4.41
C TYR A 98 -21.08 44.89 -4.08
N CYS A 99 -20.01 44.22 -3.71
CA CYS A 99 -18.73 44.86 -3.39
C CYS A 99 -18.13 45.60 -4.59
N VAL A 100 -18.15 44.99 -5.78
CA VAL A 100 -17.52 45.59 -6.98
C VAL A 100 -18.44 46.60 -7.65
N HIS A 101 -19.73 46.28 -7.84
CA HIS A 101 -20.68 47.14 -8.57
C HIS A 101 -21.17 48.31 -7.72
N VAL A 102 -21.59 48.06 -6.46
CA VAL A 102 -22.21 49.11 -5.62
C VAL A 102 -21.18 49.85 -4.78
N LEU A 103 -20.28 49.11 -4.12
CA LEU A 103 -19.25 49.71 -3.25
C LEU A 103 -17.96 50.12 -4.01
N SER A 104 -17.85 49.75 -5.29
CA SER A 104 -16.68 50.06 -6.14
C SER A 104 -15.34 49.64 -5.50
N LEU A 105 -15.34 48.52 -4.79
CA LEU A 105 -14.14 47.98 -4.14
C LEU A 105 -13.20 47.33 -5.16
N ASP A 106 -11.92 47.32 -4.83
CA ASP A 106 -10.92 46.61 -5.61
C ASP A 106 -11.23 45.11 -5.68
N PRO A 107 -11.13 44.46 -6.88
CA PRO A 107 -11.43 43.07 -7.07
C PRO A 107 -10.61 42.11 -6.17
N ILE A 108 -9.36 42.42 -5.84
CA ILE A 108 -8.54 41.58 -4.94
C ILE A 108 -9.09 41.66 -3.52
N LEU A 109 -9.41 42.85 -3.03
CA LEU A 109 -10.05 43.02 -1.72
C LEU A 109 -11.39 42.30 -1.67
N THR A 110 -12.21 42.43 -2.73
CA THR A 110 -13.49 41.74 -2.87
C THR A 110 -13.31 40.20 -2.82
N LEU A 111 -12.30 39.65 -3.46
CA LEU A 111 -11.98 38.20 -3.36
C LEU A 111 -11.81 37.79 -1.90
N PHE A 112 -11.00 38.53 -1.12
CA PHE A 112 -10.77 38.22 0.29
C PHE A 112 -12.04 38.33 1.14
N ILE A 113 -12.87 39.34 0.89
CA ILE A 113 -14.15 39.50 1.56
C ILE A 113 -15.06 38.31 1.24
N THR A 114 -15.20 37.98 -0.02
CA THR A 114 -16.03 36.88 -0.50
C THR A 114 -15.58 35.54 0.08
N MET A 115 -14.26 35.27 0.06
CA MET A 115 -13.70 34.06 0.68
C MET A 115 -13.92 34.01 2.20
N SER A 116 -13.88 35.15 2.87
CA SER A 116 -14.17 35.25 4.30
C SER A 116 -15.64 34.95 4.61
N VAL A 117 -16.57 35.40 3.78
CA VAL A 117 -17.99 35.03 3.90
C VAL A 117 -18.17 33.52 3.74
N GLY A 118 -17.54 32.92 2.73
CA GLY A 118 -17.58 31.46 2.56
C GLY A 118 -16.94 30.70 3.71
N ALA A 119 -15.85 31.22 4.26
CA ALA A 119 -15.20 30.64 5.44
C ALA A 119 -16.13 30.68 6.67
N ILE A 120 -16.88 31.76 6.86
CA ILE A 120 -17.87 31.90 7.95
C ILE A 120 -19.00 30.88 7.78
N CYS A 121 -19.57 30.77 6.57
CA CYS A 121 -20.60 29.77 6.26
C CYS A 121 -20.10 28.34 6.49
N GLY A 122 -18.88 28.02 6.00
CA GLY A 122 -18.25 26.75 6.23
C GLY A 122 -17.92 26.48 7.69
N ALA A 123 -17.47 27.50 8.45
CA ALA A 123 -17.22 27.41 9.89
C ALA A 123 -18.50 27.13 10.67
N PHE A 124 -19.61 27.74 10.28
CA PHE A 124 -20.93 27.49 10.87
C PHE A 124 -21.31 26.00 10.70
N ASN A 125 -21.24 25.47 9.48
CA ASN A 125 -21.48 24.05 9.23
C ASN A 125 -20.50 23.17 10.02
N GLY A 126 -19.21 23.50 9.97
CA GLY A 126 -18.13 22.76 10.64
C GLY A 126 -18.27 22.77 12.17
N PHE A 127 -18.78 23.83 12.75
CA PHE A 127 -19.04 23.91 14.19
C PHE A 127 -20.12 22.92 14.63
N PHE A 128 -21.27 22.91 13.96
CA PHE A 128 -22.35 21.98 14.31
C PHE A 128 -21.97 20.52 14.03
N ILE A 129 -21.28 20.25 12.93
CA ILE A 129 -20.96 18.89 12.52
C ILE A 129 -19.70 18.38 13.23
N GLY A 130 -18.64 19.19 13.27
CA GLY A 130 -17.33 18.76 13.80
C GLY A 130 -17.23 18.89 15.32
N ILE A 131 -17.70 20.02 15.89
CA ILE A 131 -17.54 20.32 17.33
C ILE A 131 -18.70 19.74 18.13
N ILE A 132 -19.95 20.05 17.74
CA ILE A 132 -21.15 19.56 18.43
C ILE A 132 -21.42 18.10 18.08
N GLY A 133 -21.13 17.66 16.85
CA GLY A 133 -21.30 16.27 16.41
C GLY A 133 -22.66 15.96 15.77
N MET A 134 -23.32 16.96 15.21
CA MET A 134 -24.58 16.78 14.48
C MET A 134 -24.37 15.98 13.17
N ARG A 135 -25.43 15.39 12.65
CA ARG A 135 -25.38 14.66 11.37
C ARG A 135 -25.19 15.63 10.20
N ALA A 136 -24.15 15.42 9.41
CA ALA A 136 -23.74 16.31 8.31
C ALA A 136 -24.90 16.59 7.33
N PHE A 137 -25.56 15.52 6.83
CA PHE A 137 -26.66 15.63 5.88
C PHE A 137 -27.79 16.56 6.37
N LEU A 138 -28.25 16.36 7.62
CA LEU A 138 -29.35 17.16 8.18
C LEU A 138 -28.91 18.60 8.42
N THR A 139 -27.74 18.82 8.94
CA THR A 139 -27.21 20.17 9.23
C THR A 139 -27.07 20.97 7.94
N THR A 140 -26.43 20.38 6.91
CA THR A 140 -26.21 21.10 5.65
C THR A 140 -27.46 21.26 4.83
N LEU A 141 -28.48 20.41 5.00
CA LEU A 141 -29.82 20.64 4.43
C LEU A 141 -30.51 21.84 5.06
N VAL A 142 -30.42 21.97 6.39
CA VAL A 142 -30.99 23.16 7.10
C VAL A 142 -30.23 24.40 6.70
N THR A 143 -28.91 24.39 6.67
CA THR A 143 -28.10 25.55 6.27
C THR A 143 -28.25 25.90 4.80
N LEU A 144 -28.51 24.94 3.91
CA LEU A 144 -28.90 25.19 2.52
C LEU A 144 -30.12 26.11 2.49
N ILE A 145 -31.20 25.81 3.27
CA ILE A 145 -32.41 26.61 3.31
C ILE A 145 -32.13 28.00 3.91
N ILE A 146 -31.39 28.06 5.04
CA ILE A 146 -31.04 29.33 5.69
C ILE A 146 -30.26 30.22 4.73
N TYR A 147 -29.20 29.73 4.12
CA TYR A 147 -28.35 30.50 3.22
C TYR A 147 -29.11 30.91 1.96
N ARG A 148 -29.98 30.05 1.44
CA ARG A 148 -30.83 30.40 0.30
C ARG A 148 -31.79 31.52 0.65
N SER A 149 -32.46 31.47 1.80
CA SER A 149 -33.36 32.52 2.26
C SER A 149 -32.62 33.86 2.47
N ILE A 150 -31.36 33.81 2.93
CA ILE A 150 -30.53 35.04 3.01
C ILE A 150 -30.28 35.61 1.62
N VAL A 151 -29.95 34.77 0.62
CA VAL A 151 -29.79 35.24 -0.78
C VAL A 151 -31.08 35.89 -1.29
N ASP A 152 -32.23 35.25 -1.10
CA ASP A 152 -33.50 35.74 -1.57
C ASP A 152 -33.86 37.09 -0.92
N LEU A 153 -33.62 37.27 0.39
CA LEU A 153 -33.82 38.54 1.10
C LEU A 153 -32.89 39.66 0.59
N LEU A 154 -31.59 39.33 0.39
CA LEU A 154 -30.62 40.31 -0.12
C LEU A 154 -30.91 40.70 -1.57
N LEU A 155 -31.41 39.77 -2.39
CA LEU A 155 -31.83 40.08 -3.76
C LEU A 155 -33.02 41.04 -3.80
N LEU A 156 -34.00 40.89 -2.90
CA LEU A 156 -35.13 41.80 -2.83
C LEU A 156 -34.68 43.25 -2.56
N GLU A 157 -33.61 43.44 -1.82
CA GLU A 157 -33.11 44.75 -1.43
C GLU A 157 -32.11 45.33 -2.44
N TYR A 158 -31.15 44.53 -2.93
CA TYR A 158 -29.98 45.03 -3.66
C TYR A 158 -29.95 44.66 -5.15
N ALA A 159 -30.88 43.86 -5.69
CA ALA A 159 -30.81 43.42 -7.08
C ALA A 159 -30.83 44.57 -8.09
N LEU A 160 -31.60 45.62 -7.84
CA LEU A 160 -31.63 46.79 -8.70
C LEU A 160 -30.31 47.56 -8.67
N ASP A 161 -29.74 47.76 -7.49
CA ASP A 161 -28.47 48.48 -7.34
C ASP A 161 -27.32 47.73 -8.04
N ILE A 162 -27.27 46.41 -7.91
CA ILE A 162 -26.28 45.56 -8.56
C ILE A 162 -26.40 45.60 -10.09
N SER A 163 -27.62 45.60 -10.63
CA SER A 163 -27.87 45.56 -12.08
C SER A 163 -27.72 46.90 -12.78
N SER A 164 -27.77 48.02 -12.01
CA SER A 164 -27.72 49.35 -12.56
C SER A 164 -26.31 49.93 -12.77
N VAL A 165 -25.28 49.29 -12.17
CA VAL A 165 -23.90 49.79 -12.21
C VAL A 165 -23.00 48.72 -12.83
N PHE A 166 -22.22 49.12 -13.83
CA PHE A 166 -21.17 48.30 -14.40
C PHE A 166 -19.80 48.87 -13.95
N PRO A 167 -18.97 48.08 -13.31
CA PRO A 167 -17.69 48.57 -12.82
C PRO A 167 -16.70 48.82 -13.97
N ASP A 168 -16.06 49.97 -13.94
CA ASP A 168 -14.92 50.29 -14.84
C ASP A 168 -13.62 49.76 -14.22
N SER A 169 -13.44 48.45 -14.27
CA SER A 169 -12.25 47.78 -13.72
C SER A 169 -11.71 46.75 -14.67
N ILE A 170 -10.55 47.06 -15.27
CA ILE A 170 -9.81 46.18 -16.18
C ILE A 170 -9.49 44.82 -15.51
N LEU A 171 -9.19 44.85 -14.22
CA LEU A 171 -8.89 43.61 -13.48
C LEU A 171 -10.14 42.74 -13.31
N TRP A 172 -11.32 43.34 -13.09
CA TRP A 172 -12.57 42.61 -12.98
C TRP A 172 -12.95 41.92 -14.30
N GLU A 173 -12.86 42.67 -15.41
CA GLU A 173 -13.07 42.11 -16.75
C GLU A 173 -12.07 41.02 -17.08
N TYR A 174 -10.79 41.22 -16.72
CA TYR A 174 -9.76 40.19 -16.94
C TYR A 174 -9.99 38.91 -16.12
N ILE A 175 -10.51 39.00 -14.91
CA ILE A 175 -10.90 37.84 -14.11
C ILE A 175 -12.09 37.11 -14.76
N GLY A 176 -13.08 37.83 -15.30
CA GLY A 176 -14.25 37.25 -15.95
C GLY A 176 -13.93 36.62 -17.30
N ASP A 177 -13.41 37.43 -18.20
CA ASP A 177 -13.25 37.08 -19.62
C ASP A 177 -11.82 37.04 -20.13
N GLY A 178 -10.84 37.43 -19.31
CA GLY A 178 -9.45 37.47 -19.70
C GLY A 178 -8.89 36.11 -19.99
N ASP A 179 -8.03 36.05 -21.00
CA ASP A 179 -7.24 34.88 -21.32
C ASP A 179 -5.74 35.20 -21.41
N THR A 180 -4.93 34.16 -21.25
CA THR A 180 -3.49 34.21 -21.43
C THR A 180 -3.11 33.14 -22.44
N TYR A 181 -2.72 33.53 -23.66
CA TYR A 181 -2.45 32.63 -24.78
C TYR A 181 -3.60 31.70 -25.12
N GLY A 182 -4.85 32.16 -25.04
CA GLY A 182 -6.06 31.38 -25.32
C GLY A 182 -6.51 30.45 -24.19
N VAL A 183 -5.87 30.56 -23.01
CA VAL A 183 -6.28 29.84 -21.80
C VAL A 183 -6.91 30.81 -20.81
N PRO A 184 -8.16 30.58 -20.33
CA PRO A 184 -8.81 31.45 -19.36
C PRO A 184 -7.97 31.63 -18.09
N PHE A 185 -7.84 32.87 -17.62
CA PHE A 185 -7.11 33.19 -16.39
C PHE A 185 -7.62 32.38 -15.18
N VAL A 186 -8.95 32.31 -15.03
CA VAL A 186 -9.58 31.53 -13.93
C VAL A 186 -9.23 30.04 -13.96
N LEU A 187 -9.02 29.47 -15.16
CA LEU A 187 -8.58 28.08 -15.29
C LEU A 187 -7.16 27.89 -14.77
N VAL A 188 -6.24 28.81 -15.05
CA VAL A 188 -4.87 28.79 -14.54
C VAL A 188 -4.87 28.93 -13.02
N ALA A 189 -5.66 29.86 -12.47
CA ALA A 189 -5.80 30.03 -11.04
C ALA A 189 -6.33 28.75 -10.36
N THR A 190 -7.35 28.12 -10.95
CA THR A 190 -7.91 26.85 -10.47
C THR A 190 -6.90 25.70 -10.55
N ALA A 191 -6.11 25.63 -11.62
CA ALA A 191 -5.05 24.62 -11.73
C ALA A 191 -4.02 24.76 -10.60
N ILE A 192 -3.64 25.98 -10.23
CA ILE A 192 -2.76 26.25 -9.09
C ILE A 192 -3.39 25.73 -7.79
N VAL A 193 -4.68 26.01 -7.57
CA VAL A 193 -5.42 25.52 -6.39
C VAL A 193 -5.47 23.99 -6.37
N PHE A 194 -5.66 23.33 -7.51
CA PHE A 194 -5.59 21.87 -7.60
C PHE A 194 -4.22 21.31 -7.26
N VAL A 195 -3.13 21.95 -7.71
CA VAL A 195 -1.76 21.53 -7.37
C VAL A 195 -1.51 21.67 -5.85
N ILE A 196 -1.87 22.81 -5.28
CA ILE A 196 -1.76 23.05 -3.83
C ILE A 196 -2.60 22.03 -3.07
N GLY A 197 -3.86 21.85 -3.45
CA GLY A 197 -4.76 20.86 -2.85
C GLY A 197 -4.22 19.43 -2.96
N HIS A 198 -3.63 19.07 -4.10
CA HIS A 198 -2.99 17.76 -4.27
C HIS A 198 -1.81 17.57 -3.30
N LEU A 199 -0.96 18.55 -3.14
CA LEU A 199 0.17 18.50 -2.20
C LEU A 199 -0.34 18.39 -0.76
N LEU A 200 -1.31 19.20 -0.36
CA LEU A 200 -1.90 19.19 0.99
C LEU A 200 -2.57 17.84 1.31
N ILE A 201 -3.34 17.29 0.38
CA ILE A 201 -4.10 16.05 0.62
C ILE A 201 -3.20 14.81 0.50
N SER A 202 -2.27 14.76 -0.47
CA SER A 202 -1.51 13.54 -0.75
C SER A 202 -0.16 13.46 -0.04
N ARG A 203 0.43 14.59 0.36
CA ARG A 203 1.81 14.66 0.89
C ARG A 203 1.91 15.18 2.31
N MET A 204 0.89 15.86 2.83
CA MET A 204 0.94 16.52 4.14
C MET A 204 0.03 15.85 5.17
N LYS A 205 0.32 16.07 6.46
CA LYS A 205 -0.43 15.52 7.60
C LYS A 205 -1.94 15.79 7.55
N PRO A 206 -2.43 17.00 7.19
CA PRO A 206 -3.87 17.28 7.14
C PRO A 206 -4.65 16.32 6.24
N GLY A 207 -4.12 15.98 5.05
CA GLY A 207 -4.77 15.04 4.14
C GLY A 207 -4.81 13.61 4.68
N TRP A 208 -3.73 13.17 5.34
CA TRP A 208 -3.71 11.85 5.99
C TRP A 208 -4.68 11.77 7.16
N HIS A 209 -4.74 12.82 7.99
CA HIS A 209 -5.72 12.91 9.09
C HIS A 209 -7.15 12.89 8.57
N LEU A 210 -7.43 13.64 7.49
CA LEU A 210 -8.74 13.67 6.86
C LEU A 210 -9.17 12.28 6.37
N THR A 211 -8.29 11.58 5.66
CA THR A 211 -8.54 10.22 5.17
C THR A 211 -8.73 9.22 6.32
N ALA A 212 -7.94 9.33 7.39
CA ALA A 212 -8.06 8.48 8.57
C ALA A 212 -9.39 8.70 9.31
N VAL A 213 -9.79 9.97 9.49
CA VAL A 213 -11.06 10.34 10.14
C VAL A 213 -12.25 9.82 9.34
N GLY A 214 -12.22 9.96 8.00
CA GLY A 214 -13.27 9.44 7.14
C GLY A 214 -13.34 7.93 7.09
N GLY A 215 -12.20 7.23 7.24
CA GLY A 215 -12.17 5.77 7.30
C GLY A 215 -12.75 5.19 8.59
N SER A 216 -12.37 5.74 9.74
CA SER A 216 -12.90 5.34 11.06
C SER A 216 -12.61 6.44 12.09
N ARG A 217 -13.62 7.18 12.49
CA ARG A 217 -13.50 8.24 13.50
C ARG A 217 -12.94 7.71 14.83
N ARG A 218 -13.39 6.51 15.26
CA ARG A 218 -12.94 5.89 16.51
C ARG A 218 -11.45 5.52 16.46
N SER A 219 -11.02 4.89 15.38
CA SER A 219 -9.61 4.51 15.20
C SER A 219 -8.71 5.74 15.08
N ALA A 220 -9.15 6.77 14.36
CA ALA A 220 -8.43 8.03 14.23
C ALA A 220 -8.27 8.74 15.60
N TYR A 221 -9.33 8.76 16.41
CA TYR A 221 -9.29 9.31 17.76
C TYR A 221 -8.29 8.54 18.66
N ASN A 222 -8.35 7.21 18.63
CA ASN A 222 -7.43 6.36 19.40
C ASN A 222 -5.96 6.54 18.95
N ALA A 223 -5.72 6.91 17.71
CA ALA A 223 -4.40 7.27 17.18
C ALA A 223 -3.98 8.72 17.48
N GLY A 224 -4.71 9.45 18.32
CA GLY A 224 -4.39 10.83 18.74
C GLY A 224 -4.75 11.91 17.71
N ILE A 225 -5.50 11.59 16.65
CA ILE A 225 -5.93 12.58 15.66
C ILE A 225 -7.07 13.44 16.24
N LYS A 226 -6.97 14.75 16.07
CA LYS A 226 -7.98 15.72 16.52
C LYS A 226 -9.20 15.71 15.58
N VAL A 227 -10.04 14.67 15.69
CA VAL A 227 -11.19 14.39 14.79
C VAL A 227 -12.10 15.60 14.62
N LYS A 228 -12.48 16.25 15.72
CA LYS A 228 -13.38 17.42 15.69
C LYS A 228 -12.84 18.57 14.85
N GLN A 229 -11.55 18.90 15.05
CA GLN A 229 -10.89 19.98 14.30
C GLN A 229 -10.72 19.62 12.83
N THR A 230 -10.36 18.36 12.52
CA THR A 230 -10.21 17.90 11.13
C THR A 230 -11.52 18.05 10.36
N ILE A 231 -12.66 17.68 10.95
CA ILE A 231 -13.97 17.84 10.34
C ILE A 231 -14.31 19.34 10.21
N PHE A 232 -14.12 20.14 11.26
CA PHE A 232 -14.38 21.60 11.23
C PHE A 232 -13.66 22.27 10.05
N PHE A 233 -12.34 22.05 9.93
CA PHE A 233 -11.55 22.68 8.86
C PHE A 233 -11.90 22.16 7.47
N SER A 234 -12.41 20.93 7.33
CA SER A 234 -12.87 20.45 6.02
C SER A 234 -14.06 21.26 5.48
N TYR A 235 -15.01 21.63 6.34
CA TYR A 235 -16.14 22.50 5.95
C TYR A 235 -15.72 23.95 5.72
N VAL A 236 -14.79 24.49 6.53
CA VAL A 236 -14.23 25.84 6.29
C VAL A 236 -13.57 25.90 4.92
N THR A 237 -12.73 24.90 4.59
CA THR A 237 -12.07 24.84 3.28
C THR A 237 -13.08 24.71 2.14
N CYS A 238 -14.14 23.92 2.31
CA CYS A 238 -15.23 23.81 1.34
C CYS A 238 -15.89 25.15 1.11
N GLY A 239 -16.25 25.86 2.16
CA GLY A 239 -16.86 27.20 2.08
C GLY A 239 -15.97 28.22 1.34
N ILE A 240 -14.68 28.22 1.62
CA ILE A 240 -13.69 29.07 0.92
C ILE A 240 -13.64 28.75 -0.58
N LEU A 241 -13.60 27.47 -0.96
CA LEU A 241 -13.55 27.07 -2.37
C LEU A 241 -14.85 27.36 -3.10
N CYS A 242 -16.01 27.16 -2.45
CA CYS A 242 -17.30 27.52 -3.02
C CYS A 242 -17.44 29.03 -3.24
N SER A 243 -16.94 29.85 -2.31
CA SER A 243 -17.00 31.30 -2.44
C SER A 243 -16.02 31.84 -3.47
N ALA A 244 -14.82 31.25 -3.61
CA ALA A 244 -13.92 31.58 -4.70
C ALA A 244 -14.54 31.28 -6.07
N ALA A 245 -15.25 30.17 -6.21
CA ALA A 245 -16.02 29.85 -7.42
C ALA A 245 -17.17 30.86 -7.65
N GLY A 246 -17.91 31.28 -6.60
CA GLY A 246 -18.94 32.28 -6.69
C GLY A 246 -18.42 33.66 -7.11
N PHE A 247 -17.22 34.03 -6.66
CA PHE A 247 -16.51 35.22 -7.09
C PHE A 247 -16.14 35.17 -8.59
N MET A 248 -15.59 34.06 -9.05
CA MET A 248 -15.25 33.88 -10.48
C MET A 248 -16.49 33.93 -11.36
N TYR A 249 -17.59 33.31 -10.91
CA TYR A 249 -18.88 33.35 -11.60
C TYR A 249 -19.46 34.77 -11.65
N ALA A 250 -19.34 35.54 -10.58
CA ALA A 250 -19.76 36.93 -10.52
C ALA A 250 -19.03 37.78 -11.56
N ALA A 251 -17.73 37.63 -11.68
CA ALA A 251 -16.91 38.36 -12.66
C ALA A 251 -17.31 38.01 -14.11
N ARG A 252 -17.56 36.69 -14.39
CA ARG A 252 -17.94 36.23 -15.72
C ARG A 252 -19.35 36.59 -16.14
N MET A 253 -20.33 36.41 -15.24
CA MET A 253 -21.75 36.59 -15.56
C MET A 253 -22.27 38.01 -15.34
N ALA A 254 -21.56 38.78 -14.51
CA ALA A 254 -21.94 40.13 -14.10
C ALA A 254 -23.44 40.25 -13.66
N SER A 255 -24.02 39.16 -13.21
CA SER A 255 -25.44 39.06 -12.85
C SER A 255 -25.67 38.06 -11.73
N THR A 256 -26.74 38.29 -10.99
CA THR A 256 -27.24 37.38 -9.95
C THR A 256 -28.75 37.24 -10.03
N GLY A 257 -29.27 36.09 -9.61
CA GLY A 257 -30.71 35.83 -9.63
C GLY A 257 -31.11 34.77 -8.62
N ALA A 258 -32.42 34.66 -8.41
CA ALA A 258 -33.00 33.69 -7.47
C ALA A 258 -32.66 32.21 -7.83
N ASP A 259 -32.27 31.93 -9.06
CA ASP A 259 -31.91 30.60 -9.52
C ASP A 259 -30.41 30.32 -9.48
N THR A 260 -29.57 31.34 -9.17
CA THR A 260 -28.11 31.18 -9.06
C THR A 260 -27.77 30.12 -8.05
N GLY A 261 -27.04 29.09 -8.47
CA GLY A 261 -26.59 27.98 -7.62
C GLY A 261 -27.66 26.95 -7.23
N LYS A 262 -28.94 27.07 -7.68
CA LYS A 262 -29.97 26.04 -7.43
C LYS A 262 -29.67 24.75 -8.17
N GLY A 263 -29.68 23.59 -7.46
CA GLY A 263 -29.38 22.28 -8.01
C GLY A 263 -27.89 22.00 -8.21
N LEU A 264 -27.01 22.99 -7.94
CA LEU A 264 -25.59 22.86 -8.04
C LEU A 264 -25.05 21.81 -7.04
N GLU A 265 -25.66 21.68 -5.87
CA GLU A 265 -25.34 20.69 -4.85
C GLU A 265 -25.43 19.26 -5.38
N LEU A 266 -26.44 18.92 -6.18
CA LEU A 266 -26.61 17.60 -6.79
C LEU A 266 -25.61 17.38 -7.93
N THR A 267 -25.36 18.42 -8.73
CA THR A 267 -24.37 18.38 -9.82
C THR A 267 -22.97 18.14 -9.29
N VAL A 268 -22.59 18.86 -8.23
CA VAL A 268 -21.29 18.74 -7.55
C VAL A 268 -21.13 17.38 -6.88
N LEU A 269 -22.19 16.89 -6.21
CA LEU A 269 -22.20 15.56 -5.62
C LEU A 269 -22.03 14.47 -6.70
N THR A 270 -22.75 14.60 -7.82
CA THR A 270 -22.64 13.68 -8.95
C THR A 270 -21.22 13.68 -9.51
N ALA A 271 -20.60 14.85 -9.66
CA ALA A 271 -19.23 14.98 -10.12
C ALA A 271 -18.23 14.29 -9.17
N ALA A 272 -18.34 14.53 -7.87
CA ALA A 272 -17.46 13.90 -6.88
C ALA A 272 -17.59 12.35 -6.90
N VAL A 273 -18.82 11.83 -6.97
CA VAL A 273 -19.09 10.37 -6.97
C VAL A 273 -18.68 9.73 -8.29
N LEU A 274 -18.94 10.35 -9.45
CA LEU A 274 -18.45 9.91 -10.76
C LEU A 274 -16.92 9.89 -10.83
N GLY A 275 -16.27 10.85 -10.17
CA GLY A 275 -14.82 10.85 -9.99
C GLY A 275 -14.31 9.72 -9.11
N GLY A 276 -15.18 8.97 -8.43
CA GLY A 276 -14.83 7.85 -7.56
C GLY A 276 -14.48 8.26 -6.13
N VAL A 277 -14.98 9.42 -5.67
CA VAL A 277 -14.93 9.81 -4.26
C VAL A 277 -15.99 9.02 -3.48
N SER A 278 -15.62 8.42 -2.35
CA SER A 278 -16.52 7.55 -1.59
C SER A 278 -17.49 8.36 -0.72
N LEU A 279 -18.78 8.07 -0.82
CA LEU A 279 -19.79 8.60 0.11
C LEU A 279 -19.60 8.14 1.56
N GLY A 280 -18.97 7.00 1.76
CA GLY A 280 -18.66 6.47 3.10
C GLY A 280 -17.44 7.09 3.77
N GLY A 281 -16.74 8.02 3.12
CA GLY A 281 -15.53 8.65 3.62
C GLY A 281 -14.26 7.81 3.45
N GLY A 282 -13.13 8.38 3.84
CA GLY A 282 -11.80 7.73 3.85
C GLY A 282 -11.18 7.45 2.47
N ARG A 283 -11.88 7.77 1.38
CA ARG A 283 -11.41 7.53 0.00
C ARG A 283 -11.75 8.71 -0.90
N GLY A 284 -10.74 9.31 -1.46
CA GLY A 284 -10.85 10.45 -2.36
C GLY A 284 -9.46 10.93 -2.76
N SER A 285 -9.38 11.76 -3.78
CA SER A 285 -8.13 12.41 -4.20
C SER A 285 -8.46 13.59 -5.12
N VAL A 286 -7.51 14.51 -5.27
CA VAL A 286 -7.67 15.65 -6.18
C VAL A 286 -7.81 15.19 -7.65
N PRO A 287 -7.04 14.21 -8.19
CA PRO A 287 -7.30 13.70 -9.53
C PRO A 287 -8.74 13.18 -9.74
N LYS A 288 -9.36 12.59 -8.71
CA LYS A 288 -10.75 12.15 -8.78
C LYS A 288 -11.73 13.33 -8.88
N ALA A 289 -11.48 14.40 -8.13
CA ALA A 289 -12.26 15.63 -8.26
C ALA A 289 -12.13 16.23 -9.67
N ILE A 290 -10.90 16.28 -10.22
CA ILE A 290 -10.62 16.75 -11.58
C ILE A 290 -11.38 15.93 -12.62
N PHE A 291 -11.25 14.60 -12.60
CA PHE A 291 -11.91 13.76 -13.59
C PHE A 291 -13.43 13.82 -13.47
N GLY A 292 -13.96 13.79 -12.26
CA GLY A 292 -15.39 13.86 -12.02
C GLY A 292 -16.02 15.17 -12.47
N SER A 293 -15.40 16.31 -12.16
CA SER A 293 -15.87 17.63 -12.60
C SER A 293 -15.79 17.80 -14.12
N LEU A 294 -14.73 17.29 -14.77
CA LEU A 294 -14.64 17.26 -16.24
C LEU A 294 -15.73 16.41 -16.88
N ILE A 295 -15.99 15.21 -16.34
CA ILE A 295 -17.05 14.34 -16.88
C ILE A 295 -18.40 15.05 -16.83
N VAL A 296 -18.74 15.64 -15.67
CA VAL A 296 -20.03 16.33 -15.50
C VAL A 296 -20.12 17.56 -16.37
N LEU A 297 -19.05 18.35 -16.48
CA LEU A 297 -19.00 19.50 -17.38
C LEU A 297 -19.25 19.12 -18.85
N LEU A 298 -18.57 18.09 -19.34
CA LEU A 298 -18.74 17.61 -20.71
C LEU A 298 -20.15 17.07 -20.93
N LEU A 299 -20.71 16.33 -19.98
CA LEU A 299 -22.09 15.85 -20.06
C LEU A 299 -23.09 17.01 -20.06
N LEU A 300 -22.91 18.01 -19.19
CA LEU A 300 -23.80 19.19 -19.13
C LEU A 300 -23.82 19.93 -20.47
N ASN A 301 -22.64 20.27 -20.97
CA ASN A 301 -22.53 21.00 -22.25
C ASN A 301 -22.99 20.15 -23.45
N GLY A 302 -22.74 18.83 -23.42
CA GLY A 302 -23.23 17.92 -24.44
C GLY A 302 -24.76 17.84 -24.46
N LEU A 303 -25.41 17.75 -23.28
CA LEU A 303 -26.87 17.74 -23.17
C LEU A 303 -27.49 19.06 -23.64
N LEU A 304 -26.87 20.19 -23.29
CA LEU A 304 -27.30 21.50 -23.78
C LEU A 304 -27.23 21.63 -25.29
N GLN A 305 -26.16 21.14 -25.92
CA GLN A 305 -26.03 21.12 -27.40
C GLN A 305 -27.03 20.18 -28.07
N PHE A 306 -27.50 19.14 -27.40
CA PHE A 306 -28.63 18.32 -27.86
C PHE A 306 -30.00 19.00 -27.70
N GLY A 307 -30.05 20.22 -27.17
CA GLY A 307 -31.30 20.96 -26.91
C GLY A 307 -32.03 20.50 -25.65
N ILE A 308 -31.39 19.69 -24.79
CA ILE A 308 -31.98 19.24 -23.53
C ILE A 308 -31.73 20.30 -22.47
N GLN A 309 -32.78 20.79 -21.84
CA GLN A 309 -32.70 21.89 -20.89
C GLN A 309 -33.51 21.65 -19.58
N GLY A 310 -33.24 22.43 -18.59
CA GLY A 310 -34.02 22.53 -17.36
C GLY A 310 -34.16 21.22 -16.59
N GLY A 311 -35.38 20.84 -16.25
CA GLY A 311 -35.69 19.67 -15.44
C GLY A 311 -35.22 18.33 -16.05
N ALA A 312 -35.09 18.24 -17.38
CA ALA A 312 -34.62 17.04 -18.04
C ALA A 312 -33.14 16.80 -17.75
N ILE A 313 -32.29 17.83 -17.68
CA ILE A 313 -30.88 17.72 -17.27
C ILE A 313 -30.81 17.24 -15.82
N GLN A 314 -31.61 17.82 -14.93
CA GLN A 314 -31.64 17.41 -13.53
C GLN A 314 -32.09 15.96 -13.35
N LEU A 315 -33.08 15.51 -14.12
CA LEU A 315 -33.52 14.10 -14.16
C LEU A 315 -32.38 13.18 -14.59
N ILE A 316 -31.67 13.52 -15.66
CA ILE A 316 -30.55 12.72 -16.18
C ILE A 316 -29.43 12.65 -15.13
N PHE A 317 -29.04 13.77 -14.51
CA PHE A 317 -28.03 13.76 -13.45
C PHE A 317 -28.50 12.98 -12.20
N GLY A 318 -29.76 13.04 -11.83
CA GLY A 318 -30.34 12.22 -10.75
C GLY A 318 -30.21 10.71 -11.05
N ILE A 319 -30.52 10.30 -12.29
CA ILE A 319 -30.36 8.90 -12.72
C ILE A 319 -28.89 8.50 -12.73
N ILE A 320 -28.00 9.35 -13.27
CA ILE A 320 -26.56 9.10 -13.30
C ILE A 320 -26.03 8.94 -11.85
N LEU A 321 -26.43 9.81 -10.94
CA LEU A 321 -26.04 9.75 -9.54
C LEU A 321 -26.51 8.43 -8.90
N LEU A 322 -27.77 8.04 -9.10
CA LEU A 322 -28.32 6.78 -8.58
C LEU A 322 -27.55 5.57 -9.10
N LEU A 323 -27.30 5.52 -10.42
CA LEU A 323 -26.54 4.43 -11.02
C LEU A 323 -25.09 4.39 -10.51
N THR A 324 -24.46 5.54 -10.36
CA THR A 324 -23.09 5.65 -9.85
C THR A 324 -22.98 5.17 -8.40
N ILE A 325 -23.95 5.55 -7.55
CA ILE A 325 -24.02 5.08 -6.15
C ILE A 325 -24.21 3.57 -6.10
N LEU A 326 -25.10 3.00 -6.93
CA LEU A 326 -25.32 1.56 -7.01
C LEU A 326 -24.04 0.82 -7.45
N ILE A 327 -23.31 1.39 -8.40
CA ILE A 327 -22.02 0.84 -8.87
C ILE A 327 -20.97 0.96 -7.77
N ASP A 328 -20.83 2.12 -7.09
CA ASP A 328 -19.83 2.30 -6.04
C ASP A 328 -20.03 1.31 -4.88
N VAL A 329 -21.24 1.16 -4.37
CA VAL A 329 -21.57 0.23 -3.29
C VAL A 329 -21.24 -1.22 -3.70
N ARG A 330 -21.61 -1.64 -4.92
CA ARG A 330 -21.29 -2.98 -5.43
C ARG A 330 -19.82 -3.15 -5.75
N TRP A 331 -19.18 -2.11 -6.28
CA TRP A 331 -17.76 -2.11 -6.60
C TRP A 331 -16.89 -2.27 -5.36
N VAL A 332 -17.12 -1.48 -4.30
CA VAL A 332 -16.38 -1.59 -3.03
C VAL A 332 -16.52 -3.01 -2.47
N LYS A 333 -17.75 -3.55 -2.41
CA LYS A 333 -18.01 -4.90 -1.92
C LYS A 333 -17.34 -5.98 -2.79
N ASN A 334 -17.40 -5.87 -4.10
CA ASN A 334 -16.82 -6.84 -5.03
C ASN A 334 -15.29 -6.72 -5.06
N ARG A 335 -14.76 -5.52 -5.04
CA ARG A 335 -13.30 -5.28 -4.97
C ARG A 335 -12.71 -5.90 -3.71
N PHE A 336 -13.29 -5.64 -2.53
CA PHE A 336 -12.85 -6.27 -1.29
C PHE A 336 -12.89 -7.80 -1.39
N ARG A 337 -13.96 -8.35 -1.96
CA ARG A 337 -14.12 -9.79 -2.18
C ARG A 337 -13.07 -10.32 -3.18
N LEU A 338 -12.73 -9.59 -4.24
CA LEU A 338 -11.71 -9.97 -5.21
C LEU A 338 -10.30 -9.90 -4.62
N LEU A 339 -9.98 -8.82 -3.87
CA LEU A 339 -8.68 -8.66 -3.23
C LEU A 339 -8.40 -9.74 -2.17
N ASN A 340 -9.44 -10.16 -1.43
CA ASN A 340 -9.31 -11.20 -0.40
C ASN A 340 -9.63 -12.61 -0.91
N LYS A 341 -9.89 -12.79 -2.21
CA LYS A 341 -10.17 -14.11 -2.77
C LYS A 341 -8.89 -14.92 -2.88
N VAL A 342 -8.96 -16.16 -2.40
CA VAL A 342 -7.88 -17.14 -2.61
C VAL A 342 -8.01 -17.70 -4.03
N TYR A 343 -6.99 -17.48 -4.83
CA TYR A 343 -6.95 -17.89 -6.25
C TYR A 343 -6.15 -19.18 -6.41
N VAL A 344 -6.74 -20.31 -6.00
CA VAL A 344 -6.08 -21.61 -6.13
C VAL A 344 -5.80 -21.92 -7.60
N SER A 345 -4.52 -22.13 -7.93
CA SER A 345 -4.09 -22.56 -9.26
C SER A 345 -4.78 -23.87 -9.64
N PRO A 346 -5.31 -24.02 -10.87
CA PRO A 346 -5.84 -25.28 -11.37
C PRO A 346 -4.76 -26.31 -11.70
N SER A 347 -3.48 -25.92 -11.70
CA SER A 347 -2.37 -26.83 -11.97
C SER A 347 -2.16 -27.82 -10.82
N PHE A 348 -1.66 -28.98 -11.15
CA PHE A 348 -1.11 -29.89 -10.16
C PHE A 348 0.18 -29.29 -9.61
N PHE A 349 0.33 -29.36 -8.31
CA PHE A 349 1.55 -28.95 -7.65
C PHE A 349 2.43 -30.17 -7.45
N ASN A 350 3.29 -30.42 -8.42
CA ASN A 350 4.24 -31.53 -8.33
C ASN A 350 5.46 -31.08 -7.53
N LEU A 351 5.58 -31.59 -6.32
CA LEU A 351 6.82 -31.47 -5.55
C LEU A 351 7.88 -32.41 -6.12
N PRO A 352 9.16 -32.04 -6.01
CA PRO A 352 10.27 -32.97 -6.26
C PRO A 352 10.13 -34.23 -5.40
N ARG A 353 10.71 -35.33 -5.85
CA ARG A 353 10.78 -36.54 -5.05
C ARG A 353 11.57 -36.24 -3.78
N SER A 354 11.01 -36.53 -2.62
CA SER A 354 11.70 -36.36 -1.35
C SER A 354 12.78 -37.43 -1.19
N ALA A 355 13.97 -37.03 -0.72
CA ALA A 355 14.96 -38.00 -0.24
C ALA A 355 14.38 -38.77 0.96
N ALA A 356 14.86 -40.00 1.11
CA ALA A 356 14.40 -40.83 2.23
C ALA A 356 15.02 -40.36 3.54
N LEU A 357 14.20 -40.36 4.61
CA LEU A 357 14.67 -40.24 5.98
C LEU A 357 15.08 -41.62 6.48
N ILE A 358 16.28 -41.75 7.03
CA ILE A 358 16.86 -43.06 7.46
C ILE A 358 17.05 -43.04 8.98
N SER A 359 16.52 -44.05 9.68
CA SER A 359 16.94 -44.33 11.07
C SER A 359 18.28 -45.04 11.09
N GLU A 360 19.10 -44.82 12.11
CA GLU A 360 20.41 -45.46 12.28
C GLU A 360 20.34 -47.01 12.21
N ASP A 361 19.18 -47.60 12.60
CA ASP A 361 18.96 -49.03 12.61
C ASP A 361 18.64 -49.66 11.23
N ASN A 362 18.38 -48.85 10.19
CA ASN A 362 17.94 -49.30 8.86
C ASN A 362 18.97 -49.17 7.75
N GLU A 363 20.25 -49.23 8.04
CA GLU A 363 21.36 -48.85 7.13
C GLU A 363 21.62 -49.77 5.93
N LYS A 364 20.99 -50.91 5.82
CA LYS A 364 21.35 -51.83 4.72
C LYS A 364 20.59 -51.51 3.43
N GLY A 365 21.10 -50.55 2.65
CA GLY A 365 20.79 -50.39 1.23
C GLY A 365 20.26 -49.04 0.76
N THR A 366 20.02 -48.08 1.61
CA THR A 366 19.48 -46.74 1.20
C THR A 366 20.58 -45.70 1.26
N LYS A 367 20.95 -45.12 0.11
CA LYS A 367 21.92 -44.01 0.02
C LYS A 367 21.24 -42.65 0.20
N SER A 368 20.79 -42.34 1.41
CA SER A 368 20.30 -40.99 1.71
C SER A 368 21.21 -40.31 2.72
N PRO A 369 21.53 -39.02 2.57
CA PRO A 369 22.32 -38.29 3.55
C PRO A 369 21.52 -37.89 4.80
N TYR A 370 20.18 -38.05 4.78
CA TYR A 370 19.28 -37.62 5.86
C TYR A 370 19.13 -38.71 6.91
N VAL A 371 20.21 -38.95 7.67
CA VAL A 371 20.24 -39.92 8.76
C VAL A 371 19.83 -39.28 10.06
N PHE A 372 18.89 -39.87 10.78
CA PHE A 372 18.44 -39.40 12.08
C PHE A 372 19.56 -39.45 13.12
N ASN A 373 19.63 -38.39 13.91
CA ASN A 373 20.48 -38.34 15.11
C ASN A 373 19.82 -37.44 16.15
N ASN A 374 20.45 -37.22 17.27
CA ASN A 374 19.91 -36.38 18.32
C ASN A 374 20.96 -35.39 18.83
N LYS A 375 21.77 -34.85 17.90
CA LYS A 375 22.88 -33.95 18.21
C LYS A 375 22.42 -32.65 18.88
N LEU A 376 21.16 -32.20 18.60
CA LEU A 376 20.58 -30.98 19.19
C LEU A 376 19.87 -31.24 20.54
N LYS A 377 19.98 -32.43 21.13
CA LYS A 377 19.36 -32.75 22.42
C LYS A 377 19.99 -31.95 23.58
N ASP A 378 21.30 -31.85 23.59
CA ASP A 378 22.09 -31.28 24.69
C ASP A 378 22.64 -29.88 24.30
N VAL A 379 21.75 -28.97 23.94
CA VAL A 379 22.09 -27.59 23.58
C VAL A 379 21.98 -26.67 24.79
N ARG A 380 22.81 -25.61 24.82
CA ARG A 380 22.61 -24.54 25.80
C ARG A 380 21.47 -23.64 25.38
N VAL A 381 20.53 -23.40 26.29
CA VAL A 381 19.35 -22.56 26.05
C VAL A 381 19.62 -21.13 26.55
N ILE A 382 19.35 -20.13 25.71
CA ILE A 382 19.50 -18.71 25.98
C ILE A 382 18.13 -18.05 25.97
N GLY A 383 17.87 -17.20 26.98
CA GLY A 383 16.67 -16.34 27.01
C GLY A 383 15.34 -17.08 27.09
N LEU A 384 15.28 -18.26 27.73
CA LEU A 384 14.04 -19.04 27.87
C LEU A 384 12.90 -18.21 28.48
N GLY A 385 11.81 -18.06 27.75
CA GLY A 385 10.65 -17.27 28.16
C GLY A 385 10.87 -15.74 28.18
N LYS A 386 12.05 -15.26 27.78
CA LYS A 386 12.36 -13.82 27.69
C LYS A 386 12.26 -13.26 26.27
N VAL A 387 12.28 -14.13 25.27
CA VAL A 387 12.12 -13.79 23.85
C VAL A 387 11.02 -14.62 23.24
N GLU A 388 10.18 -14.05 22.41
CA GLU A 388 9.09 -14.75 21.72
C GLU A 388 9.26 -14.67 20.21
N GLY A 389 9.41 -15.83 19.59
CA GLY A 389 9.55 -15.97 18.13
C GLY A 389 10.85 -15.35 17.59
N PRO A 390 12.03 -15.67 18.14
CA PRO A 390 13.29 -15.24 17.56
C PRO A 390 13.52 -15.98 16.25
N GLU A 391 13.03 -15.40 15.16
CA GLU A 391 13.05 -16.01 13.84
C GLU A 391 14.49 -16.15 13.35
N ASP A 392 15.25 -15.04 13.34
CA ASP A 392 16.69 -15.02 13.04
C ASP A 392 17.50 -14.52 14.23
N VAL A 393 18.77 -14.85 14.24
CA VAL A 393 19.74 -14.48 15.27
C VAL A 393 20.99 -13.89 14.62
N LEU A 394 21.65 -12.96 15.30
CA LEU A 394 22.83 -12.27 14.79
C LEU A 394 23.79 -11.97 15.93
N LEU A 395 25.10 -12.13 15.73
CA LEU A 395 26.11 -11.82 16.73
C LEU A 395 27.01 -10.69 16.24
N ASP A 396 27.52 -9.90 17.19
CA ASP A 396 28.55 -8.91 16.96
C ASP A 396 29.95 -9.44 17.39
N ASP A 397 30.98 -8.62 17.19
CA ASP A 397 32.37 -9.00 17.52
C ASP A 397 32.62 -9.13 19.02
N ASP A 398 31.78 -8.49 19.84
CA ASP A 398 31.81 -8.55 21.32
C ASP A 398 30.99 -9.73 21.87
N ASP A 399 30.59 -10.68 21.00
CA ASP A 399 29.76 -11.84 21.32
C ASP A 399 28.37 -11.49 21.88
N ASN A 400 27.85 -10.29 21.61
CA ASN A 400 26.46 -10.00 21.95
C ASN A 400 25.54 -10.63 20.90
N LEU A 401 24.45 -11.23 21.37
CA LEU A 401 23.49 -11.95 20.54
C LEU A 401 22.23 -11.09 20.36
N TYR A 402 21.86 -10.85 19.11
CA TYR A 402 20.66 -10.08 18.73
C TYR A 402 19.60 -11.01 18.14
N ALA A 403 18.33 -10.73 18.42
CA ALA A 403 17.21 -11.46 17.85
C ALA A 403 15.97 -10.56 17.77
N GLY A 404 15.13 -10.80 16.75
CA GLY A 404 13.80 -10.19 16.67
C GLY A 404 12.80 -10.85 17.62
N ASN A 405 11.76 -10.13 18.04
CA ASN A 405 10.64 -10.71 18.76
C ASN A 405 9.29 -10.33 18.12
N ARG A 406 8.22 -11.05 18.50
CA ARG A 406 6.85 -10.82 17.97
C ARG A 406 6.27 -9.46 18.34
N HIS A 407 6.81 -8.78 19.36
CA HIS A 407 6.32 -7.49 19.83
C HIS A 407 6.91 -6.31 19.06
N GLY A 408 7.80 -6.59 18.10
CA GLY A 408 8.43 -5.57 17.26
C GLY A 408 9.74 -5.04 17.83
N ASP A 409 10.33 -5.73 18.78
CA ASP A 409 11.62 -5.36 19.35
C ASP A 409 12.74 -6.22 18.77
N ILE A 410 13.89 -5.61 18.59
CA ILE A 410 15.18 -6.29 18.50
C ILE A 410 15.75 -6.31 19.89
N VAL A 411 15.95 -7.50 20.45
CA VAL A 411 16.54 -7.71 21.76
C VAL A 411 18.01 -8.05 21.64
N ARG A 412 18.82 -7.60 22.59
CA ARG A 412 20.25 -7.91 22.71
C ARG A 412 20.51 -8.68 23.99
N PHE A 413 21.12 -9.86 23.87
CA PHE A 413 21.64 -10.63 24.99
C PHE A 413 23.14 -10.39 25.09
N TYR A 414 23.63 -10.07 26.27
CA TYR A 414 25.02 -9.69 26.52
C TYR A 414 25.54 -10.21 27.87
N GLY A 415 26.83 -10.00 28.11
CA GLY A 415 27.51 -10.48 29.31
C GLY A 415 27.92 -11.95 29.22
N LYS A 416 28.57 -12.44 30.26
CA LYS A 416 29.07 -13.82 30.29
C LYS A 416 27.90 -14.78 30.13
N ASN A 417 27.98 -15.65 29.09
CA ASN A 417 26.93 -16.61 28.75
C ASN A 417 25.56 -15.99 28.40
N HIS A 418 25.49 -14.75 27.89
CA HIS A 418 24.25 -14.11 27.47
C HIS A 418 23.17 -14.01 28.58
N GLU A 419 23.58 -13.76 29.82
CA GLU A 419 22.68 -13.75 30.99
C GLU A 419 21.79 -12.51 31.04
N LYS A 420 22.30 -11.37 30.52
CA LYS A 420 21.62 -10.09 30.53
C LYS A 420 20.91 -9.88 29.18
N MET A 421 19.73 -9.25 29.22
CA MET A 421 18.94 -8.91 28.07
C MET A 421 18.46 -7.46 28.17
N GLU A 422 18.48 -6.76 27.04
CA GLU A 422 17.85 -5.46 26.90
C GLU A 422 17.11 -5.37 25.56
N VAL A 423 16.18 -4.42 25.44
CA VAL A 423 15.61 -4.02 24.17
C VAL A 423 16.62 -3.09 23.48
N PHE A 424 17.16 -3.52 22.35
CA PHE A 424 18.10 -2.73 21.57
C PHE A 424 17.36 -1.65 20.77
N ALA A 425 16.28 -2.01 20.07
CA ALA A 425 15.46 -1.09 19.33
C ALA A 425 14.04 -1.62 19.14
N HIS A 426 13.07 -0.72 18.95
CA HIS A 426 11.68 -1.07 18.58
C HIS A 426 11.44 -0.68 17.13
N VAL A 427 11.11 -1.65 16.26
CA VAL A 427 10.88 -1.45 14.82
C VAL A 427 9.41 -1.51 14.41
N GLY A 428 8.51 -1.89 15.31
CA GLY A 428 7.06 -1.79 15.15
C GLY A 428 6.35 -2.99 14.51
N GLY A 429 7.07 -3.92 13.89
CA GLY A 429 6.55 -5.19 13.36
C GLY A 429 7.48 -6.32 13.76
N HIS A 430 7.13 -7.59 13.47
CA HIS A 430 8.00 -8.73 13.81
C HIS A 430 9.28 -8.69 12.95
N PRO A 431 10.48 -8.38 13.48
CA PRO A 431 11.74 -8.48 12.74
C PRO A 431 12.01 -9.94 12.44
N LEU A 432 12.20 -10.26 11.16
CA LEU A 432 12.55 -11.61 10.68
C LEU A 432 14.05 -11.66 10.40
N GLY A 433 14.48 -11.81 9.14
CA GLY A 433 15.90 -11.87 8.79
C GLY A 433 16.72 -10.68 9.31
N LEU A 434 17.95 -10.96 9.77
CA LEU A 434 18.87 -10.01 10.38
C LEU A 434 20.26 -10.10 9.71
N ALA A 435 20.82 -8.95 9.33
CA ALA A 435 22.20 -8.85 8.86
C ALA A 435 22.88 -7.54 9.31
N TRP A 436 24.20 -7.55 9.46
CA TRP A 436 24.98 -6.33 9.62
C TRP A 436 25.34 -5.71 8.27
N ASP A 437 25.24 -4.40 8.11
CA ASP A 437 25.88 -3.71 7.01
C ASP A 437 27.37 -3.42 7.32
N LYS A 438 28.11 -2.91 6.35
CA LYS A 438 29.54 -2.61 6.51
C LYS A 438 29.87 -1.61 7.62
N ASP A 439 28.89 -0.80 8.01
CA ASP A 439 29.02 0.23 9.05
C ASP A 439 28.44 -0.24 10.40
N TYR A 440 28.22 -1.57 10.55
CA TYR A 440 27.62 -2.20 11.75
C TYR A 440 26.22 -1.66 12.08
N ASN A 441 25.45 -1.18 11.11
CA ASN A 441 24.03 -1.02 11.34
C ASN A 441 23.32 -2.37 11.17
N LEU A 442 22.35 -2.63 12.04
CA LEU A 442 21.54 -3.84 11.99
C LEU A 442 20.42 -3.64 10.94
N VAL A 443 20.46 -4.43 9.88
CA VAL A 443 19.42 -4.40 8.83
C VAL A 443 18.49 -5.59 9.02
N THR A 444 17.18 -5.35 8.94
CA THR A 444 16.15 -6.37 9.16
C THR A 444 15.01 -6.27 8.16
N CYS A 445 14.44 -7.41 7.80
CA CYS A 445 13.17 -7.52 7.12
C CYS A 445 12.01 -7.50 8.13
N VAL A 446 11.01 -6.64 7.88
CA VAL A 446 9.83 -6.54 8.71
C VAL A 446 8.58 -6.65 7.85
N PRO A 447 7.73 -7.68 8.04
CA PRO A 447 6.48 -7.83 7.31
C PRO A 447 5.60 -6.57 7.35
N ASP A 448 4.97 -6.25 6.22
CA ASP A 448 4.15 -5.03 6.00
C ASP A 448 4.93 -3.69 6.09
N MET A 449 6.18 -3.68 6.54
CA MET A 449 7.00 -2.47 6.71
C MET A 449 8.20 -2.40 5.76
N GLY A 450 8.69 -3.54 5.28
CA GLY A 450 9.81 -3.64 4.34
C GLY A 450 11.15 -3.86 5.02
N VAL A 451 12.22 -3.25 4.50
CA VAL A 451 13.59 -3.37 5.00
C VAL A 451 13.93 -2.13 5.83
N ILE A 452 14.38 -2.35 7.04
CA ILE A 452 14.66 -1.33 8.06
C ILE A 452 16.12 -1.46 8.51
N SER A 453 16.78 -0.34 8.76
CA SER A 453 18.12 -0.26 9.36
C SER A 453 18.03 0.35 10.75
N VAL A 454 18.79 -0.21 11.68
CA VAL A 454 18.95 0.29 13.05
C VAL A 454 20.42 0.59 13.28
N SER A 455 20.73 1.86 13.52
CA SER A 455 22.10 2.30 13.77
C SER A 455 22.60 1.86 15.16
N GLN A 456 23.92 1.93 15.39
CA GLN A 456 24.53 1.71 16.73
C GLN A 456 24.01 2.70 17.78
N LYS A 457 23.50 3.86 17.34
CA LYS A 457 22.80 4.84 18.21
C LYS A 457 21.35 4.49 18.46
N ARG A 458 20.89 3.32 17.99
CA ARG A 458 19.49 2.83 18.09
C ARG A 458 18.48 3.65 17.30
N GLU A 459 18.92 4.41 16.30
CA GLU A 459 18.04 5.14 15.41
C GLU A 459 17.49 4.21 14.33
N VAL A 460 16.16 4.17 14.21
CA VAL A 460 15.45 3.31 13.25
C VAL A 460 15.18 4.08 11.98
N THR A 461 15.70 3.61 10.86
CA THR A 461 15.50 4.21 9.54
C THR A 461 14.96 3.19 8.55
N LYS A 462 13.99 3.60 7.73
CA LYS A 462 13.44 2.75 6.69
C LYS A 462 14.29 2.85 5.42
N ILE A 463 14.80 1.71 4.95
CA ILE A 463 15.55 1.61 3.69
C ILE A 463 14.59 1.56 2.52
N THR A 464 13.67 0.59 2.50
CA THR A 464 12.68 0.43 1.43
C THR A 464 11.44 -0.31 1.90
N ASP A 465 10.25 0.11 1.40
CA ASP A 465 8.97 -0.56 1.68
C ASP A 465 8.20 -0.92 0.39
N GLN A 466 8.81 -0.76 -0.77
CA GLN A 466 8.15 -0.99 -2.06
C GLN A 466 9.15 -1.22 -3.18
N THR A 467 8.72 -1.97 -4.19
CA THR A 467 9.49 -2.17 -5.41
C THR A 467 9.11 -1.13 -6.46
N ASN A 468 10.08 -0.77 -7.26
CA ASN A 468 10.06 -0.03 -8.51
C ASN A 468 8.90 0.99 -8.71
N ARG A 469 9.24 2.28 -8.76
CA ARG A 469 8.32 3.40 -9.07
C ARG A 469 8.45 3.90 -10.50
N SER A 470 8.83 3.10 -11.47
CA SER A 470 8.90 3.57 -12.84
C SER A 470 7.50 3.61 -13.47
N TRP A 471 7.25 4.61 -14.31
CA TRP A 471 6.00 4.77 -15.07
C TRP A 471 5.67 3.57 -15.97
N THR A 472 6.68 2.80 -16.36
CA THR A 472 6.55 1.64 -17.25
C THR A 472 6.37 0.32 -16.51
N SER A 473 6.55 0.31 -15.20
CA SER A 473 6.54 -0.90 -14.39
C SER A 473 5.18 -1.13 -13.73
N VAL A 474 4.20 -1.46 -14.55
CA VAL A 474 2.82 -1.70 -14.10
C VAL A 474 2.70 -2.94 -13.20
N ILE A 475 3.56 -3.95 -13.39
CA ILE A 475 3.48 -5.25 -12.71
C ILE A 475 4.22 -5.23 -11.37
N ASP A 476 5.34 -4.53 -11.28
CA ASP A 476 6.29 -4.60 -10.16
C ASP A 476 6.17 -3.44 -9.15
N ASP A 477 5.28 -2.48 -9.40
CA ASP A 477 5.01 -1.37 -8.48
C ASP A 477 4.08 -1.84 -7.35
N ARG A 478 4.66 -2.35 -6.27
CA ARG A 478 3.86 -2.67 -5.07
C ARG A 478 4.64 -2.52 -3.77
N ARG A 479 3.90 -2.34 -2.70
CA ARG A 479 4.45 -2.41 -1.34
C ARG A 479 4.84 -3.85 -1.01
N LEU A 480 5.91 -3.95 -0.21
CA LEU A 480 6.34 -5.22 0.35
C LEU A 480 5.31 -5.70 1.38
N SER A 481 4.89 -6.97 1.26
CA SER A 481 3.92 -7.60 2.16
C SER A 481 4.64 -8.46 3.21
N LEU A 482 5.33 -9.50 2.77
CA LEU A 482 6.05 -10.41 3.65
C LEU A 482 7.54 -10.44 3.25
N ALA A 483 8.24 -9.32 3.53
CA ALA A 483 9.71 -9.31 3.50
C ALA A 483 10.21 -10.22 4.62
N ASP A 484 11.07 -11.19 4.29
CA ASP A 484 11.38 -12.32 5.16
C ASP A 484 12.86 -12.35 5.54
N ASP A 485 13.73 -12.81 4.69
CA ASP A 485 15.17 -12.91 4.96
C ASP A 485 16.00 -11.99 4.05
N LEU A 486 17.22 -11.66 4.47
CA LEU A 486 18.11 -10.77 3.72
C LEU A 486 19.58 -11.09 3.93
N ASP A 487 20.38 -10.75 2.92
CA ASP A 487 21.82 -10.65 3.05
C ASP A 487 22.38 -9.49 2.21
N ILE A 488 23.56 -9.01 2.55
CA ILE A 488 24.15 -7.81 1.98
C ILE A 488 25.44 -8.17 1.24
N ALA A 489 25.51 -7.83 -0.05
CA ALA A 489 26.69 -8.04 -0.86
C ALA A 489 27.81 -7.03 -0.54
N PRO A 490 29.09 -7.35 -0.86
CA PRO A 490 30.23 -6.47 -0.61
C PRO A 490 30.11 -5.08 -1.23
N ASP A 491 29.34 -4.93 -2.34
CA ASP A 491 29.07 -3.66 -3.00
C ASP A 491 27.97 -2.82 -2.32
N GLY A 492 27.40 -3.33 -1.22
CA GLY A 492 26.36 -2.70 -0.43
C GLY A 492 24.94 -2.98 -0.91
N LYS A 493 24.74 -3.75 -1.98
CA LYS A 493 23.42 -4.18 -2.40
C LYS A 493 22.79 -5.12 -1.39
N ILE A 494 21.52 -4.88 -1.07
CA ILE A 494 20.76 -5.74 -0.16
C ILE A 494 19.88 -6.64 -1.00
N PHE A 495 20.11 -7.94 -0.91
CA PHE A 495 19.27 -8.97 -1.48
C PHE A 495 18.33 -9.48 -0.39
N PHE A 496 17.05 -9.50 -0.68
CA PHE A 496 16.05 -9.97 0.29
C PHE A 496 14.92 -10.73 -0.39
N SER A 497 14.35 -11.65 0.35
CA SER A 497 13.17 -12.38 -0.08
C SER A 497 11.89 -11.64 0.31
N GLU A 498 10.88 -11.73 -0.53
CA GLU A 498 9.50 -11.51 -0.16
C GLU A 498 8.79 -12.85 -0.34
N ALA A 499 8.50 -13.50 0.79
CA ALA A 499 7.99 -14.86 0.81
C ALA A 499 6.67 -14.97 0.04
N THR A 500 5.82 -13.99 0.17
CA THR A 500 4.58 -13.84 -0.60
C THR A 500 4.15 -12.39 -0.74
N ILE A 501 3.80 -11.99 -1.96
CA ILE A 501 3.25 -10.67 -2.26
C ILE A 501 1.76 -10.54 -1.89
N ARG A 502 1.10 -11.59 -1.42
CA ARG A 502 -0.35 -11.63 -1.23
C ARG A 502 -0.79 -11.78 0.20
N TYR A 503 -0.07 -12.55 0.99
CA TYR A 503 -0.48 -12.91 2.34
C TYR A 503 0.40 -12.22 3.37
N ARG A 504 -0.20 -11.94 4.51
CA ARG A 504 0.51 -11.42 5.68
C ARG A 504 1.04 -12.58 6.52
N LEU A 505 1.92 -12.27 7.46
CA LEU A 505 2.55 -13.25 8.33
C LEU A 505 1.55 -14.21 9.03
N LYS A 506 0.36 -13.75 9.40
CA LYS A 506 -0.68 -14.60 10.02
C LYS A 506 -1.35 -15.60 9.06
N ASP A 507 -1.37 -15.31 7.77
CA ASP A 507 -2.09 -16.06 6.74
C ASP A 507 -1.14 -16.73 5.72
N TRP A 508 0.16 -16.79 6.01
CA TRP A 508 1.19 -17.33 5.12
C TRP A 508 0.91 -18.77 4.60
N PRO A 509 0.26 -19.68 5.36
CA PRO A 509 -0.03 -21.03 4.86
C PRO A 509 -0.96 -21.04 3.64
N MET A 510 -1.75 -19.95 3.44
CA MET A 510 -2.60 -19.82 2.25
C MET A 510 -1.83 -19.75 0.95
N ASP A 511 -0.58 -19.29 0.98
CA ASP A 511 0.29 -19.25 -0.20
C ASP A 511 0.56 -20.65 -0.76
N CYS A 512 0.84 -21.60 0.13
CA CYS A 512 1.01 -23.00 -0.23
C CYS A 512 -0.23 -23.57 -0.94
N VAL A 513 -1.42 -23.27 -0.43
CA VAL A 513 -2.68 -23.74 -1.01
C VAL A 513 -3.01 -23.07 -2.34
N GLU A 514 -2.67 -21.81 -2.51
CA GLU A 514 -2.76 -21.15 -3.83
C GLU A 514 -1.84 -21.81 -4.86
N SER A 515 -0.63 -22.15 -4.47
CA SER A 515 0.38 -22.80 -5.34
C SER A 515 0.63 -22.03 -6.63
N ARG A 516 0.71 -20.71 -6.56
CA ARG A 516 0.87 -19.83 -7.74
C ARG A 516 2.29 -19.34 -7.95
N GLY A 517 3.13 -19.41 -6.92
CA GLY A 517 4.43 -18.76 -6.92
C GLY A 517 4.28 -17.25 -6.72
N ASN A 518 3.82 -16.85 -5.53
CA ASN A 518 3.68 -15.43 -5.18
C ASN A 518 4.94 -14.86 -4.52
N GLY A 519 5.99 -15.68 -4.32
CA GLY A 519 7.27 -15.25 -3.77
C GLY A 519 8.17 -14.62 -4.83
N ARG A 520 9.10 -13.79 -4.36
CA ARG A 520 10.12 -13.15 -5.22
C ARG A 520 11.39 -12.82 -4.44
N ILE A 521 12.50 -12.65 -5.15
CA ILE A 521 13.74 -12.07 -4.61
C ILE A 521 13.87 -10.65 -5.13
N CYS A 522 14.11 -9.73 -4.23
CA CYS A 522 14.32 -8.31 -4.50
C CYS A 522 15.77 -7.91 -4.25
N CYS A 523 16.23 -6.88 -4.93
CA CYS A 523 17.52 -6.25 -4.72
C CYS A 523 17.32 -4.74 -4.53
N TYR A 524 17.77 -4.23 -3.39
CA TYR A 524 17.91 -2.80 -3.14
C TYR A 524 19.33 -2.36 -3.47
N ASP A 525 19.46 -1.34 -4.31
CA ASP A 525 20.76 -0.75 -4.66
C ASP A 525 20.91 0.61 -3.93
N PRO A 526 21.83 0.72 -2.97
CA PRO A 526 22.02 1.94 -2.20
C PRO A 526 22.53 3.12 -3.05
N LYS A 527 23.21 2.85 -4.19
CA LYS A 527 23.70 3.90 -5.09
C LYS A 527 22.56 4.59 -5.82
N THR A 528 21.53 3.87 -6.17
CA THR A 528 20.36 4.40 -6.90
C THR A 528 19.16 4.67 -6.03
N GLY A 529 19.12 4.13 -4.81
CA GLY A 529 17.97 4.14 -3.90
C GLY A 529 16.75 3.37 -4.42
N LYS A 530 16.96 2.45 -5.39
CA LYS A 530 15.87 1.70 -6.04
C LYS A 530 15.84 0.25 -5.57
N THR A 531 14.63 -0.26 -5.45
CA THR A 531 14.38 -1.69 -5.19
C THR A 531 13.76 -2.32 -6.42
N ASN A 532 14.40 -3.36 -6.94
CA ASN A 532 13.93 -4.10 -8.11
C ASN A 532 13.71 -5.57 -7.76
N THR A 533 12.69 -6.18 -8.33
CA THR A 533 12.53 -7.63 -8.30
C THR A 533 13.50 -8.26 -9.33
N ILE A 534 14.31 -9.20 -8.89
CA ILE A 534 15.27 -9.89 -9.75
C ILE A 534 14.82 -11.31 -10.11
N ILE A 535 14.03 -11.95 -9.25
CA ILE A 535 13.47 -13.29 -9.49
C ILE A 535 12.00 -13.29 -9.08
N HIS A 536 11.16 -13.81 -9.96
CA HIS A 536 9.70 -13.87 -9.79
C HIS A 536 9.19 -15.30 -9.68
N ASN A 537 7.92 -15.44 -9.29
CA ASN A 537 7.15 -16.68 -9.33
C ASN A 537 7.72 -17.80 -8.46
N LEU A 538 8.29 -17.46 -7.32
CA LEU A 538 8.82 -18.40 -6.37
C LEU A 538 7.73 -18.94 -5.43
N LYS A 539 7.90 -20.19 -5.01
CA LYS A 539 6.97 -20.87 -4.12
C LYS A 539 7.38 -20.65 -2.67
N PHE A 540 7.03 -19.49 -2.14
CA PHE A 540 7.42 -19.01 -0.83
C PHE A 540 8.95 -18.84 -0.72
N ALA A 541 9.44 -17.72 -1.27
CA ALA A 541 10.85 -17.35 -1.19
C ALA A 541 11.23 -17.06 0.27
N ASN A 542 12.23 -17.76 0.76
CA ASN A 542 12.69 -17.63 2.14
C ASN A 542 14.18 -17.31 2.17
N GLY A 543 15.02 -18.02 2.89
CA GLY A 543 16.40 -17.72 3.12
C GLY A 543 17.16 -17.18 1.92
N VAL A 544 17.95 -16.13 2.13
CA VAL A 544 18.81 -15.50 1.12
C VAL A 544 20.21 -15.35 1.69
N CYS A 545 21.20 -15.88 0.99
CA CYS A 545 22.60 -15.79 1.40
C CYS A 545 23.49 -15.41 0.21
N VAL A 546 24.29 -14.37 0.33
CA VAL A 546 25.34 -14.05 -0.64
C VAL A 546 26.41 -15.15 -0.59
N ALA A 547 26.68 -15.76 -1.74
CA ALA A 547 27.61 -16.88 -1.82
C ALA A 547 29.07 -16.42 -1.61
N GLN A 548 29.94 -17.39 -1.32
CA GLN A 548 31.38 -17.13 -1.07
C GLN A 548 32.10 -16.50 -2.27
N ASP A 549 31.54 -16.65 -3.49
CA ASP A 549 32.07 -16.01 -4.71
C ASP A 549 31.76 -14.51 -4.79
N SER A 550 30.91 -13.99 -3.90
CA SER A 550 30.43 -12.60 -3.91
C SER A 550 29.80 -12.15 -5.24
N GLN A 551 29.42 -13.09 -6.13
CA GLN A 551 28.83 -12.86 -7.44
C GLN A 551 27.44 -13.50 -7.59
N SER A 552 27.05 -14.33 -6.63
CA SER A 552 25.79 -15.04 -6.63
C SER A 552 25.13 -15.05 -5.27
N ILE A 553 23.83 -15.34 -5.25
CA ILE A 553 23.06 -15.63 -4.03
C ILE A 553 22.54 -17.06 -4.06
N LEU A 554 22.50 -17.69 -2.89
CA LEU A 554 21.69 -18.87 -2.64
C LEU A 554 20.35 -18.41 -2.10
N TYR A 555 19.26 -19.05 -2.50
CA TYR A 555 17.95 -18.78 -1.95
C TYR A 555 17.09 -20.02 -1.85
N ALA A 556 16.27 -20.06 -0.80
CA ALA A 556 15.35 -21.16 -0.52
C ALA A 556 13.96 -20.89 -1.08
N GLU A 557 13.31 -21.93 -1.59
CA GLU A 557 11.87 -21.97 -1.84
C GLU A 557 11.22 -22.97 -0.89
N SER A 558 10.64 -22.50 0.22
CA SER A 558 10.12 -23.39 1.26
C SER A 558 9.07 -24.37 0.72
N PHE A 559 8.05 -23.87 0.02
CA PHE A 559 7.03 -24.75 -0.57
C PHE A 559 7.45 -25.40 -1.89
N GLY A 560 8.60 -24.99 -2.45
CA GLY A 560 9.25 -25.67 -3.55
C GLY A 560 10.12 -26.85 -3.10
N CYS A 561 10.43 -26.92 -1.80
CA CYS A 561 11.34 -27.89 -1.18
C CYS A 561 12.69 -27.94 -1.90
N ARG A 562 13.25 -26.79 -2.23
CA ARG A 562 14.50 -26.70 -3.00
C ARG A 562 15.31 -25.47 -2.63
N VAL A 563 16.60 -25.54 -2.94
CA VAL A 563 17.54 -24.41 -2.88
C VAL A 563 18.07 -24.13 -4.27
N ASN A 564 18.14 -22.84 -4.60
CA ASN A 564 18.59 -22.37 -5.90
C ASN A 564 19.77 -21.42 -5.72
N ARG A 565 20.56 -21.26 -6.79
CA ARG A 565 21.62 -20.28 -6.92
C ARG A 565 21.31 -19.33 -8.08
N TYR A 566 21.44 -18.03 -7.86
CA TYR A 566 21.28 -17.00 -8.88
C TYR A 566 22.51 -16.11 -8.94
N TRP A 567 23.04 -15.89 -10.13
CA TRP A 567 24.21 -15.04 -10.35
C TRP A 567 23.76 -13.62 -10.69
N PHE A 568 24.07 -12.67 -9.82
CA PHE A 568 23.79 -11.24 -10.04
C PHE A 568 24.96 -10.52 -10.71
N ASP A 569 26.15 -11.15 -10.77
CA ASP A 569 27.33 -10.63 -11.43
C ASP A 569 28.19 -11.76 -12.04
N GLY A 570 29.28 -11.39 -12.75
CA GLY A 570 30.19 -12.34 -13.37
C GLY A 570 29.68 -12.98 -14.67
N PRO A 571 30.37 -14.03 -15.16
CA PRO A 571 30.09 -14.68 -16.46
C PRO A 571 28.69 -15.32 -16.56
N ASN A 572 28.12 -15.68 -15.43
CA ASN A 572 26.82 -16.34 -15.35
C ASN A 572 25.69 -15.38 -14.97
N LYS A 573 25.91 -14.08 -14.98
CA LYS A 573 24.92 -13.07 -14.60
C LYS A 573 23.55 -13.31 -15.24
N GLY A 574 22.50 -13.27 -14.41
CA GLY A 574 21.12 -13.49 -14.80
C GLY A 574 20.69 -14.94 -14.90
N LYS A 575 21.60 -15.91 -14.72
CA LYS A 575 21.25 -17.35 -14.72
C LYS A 575 20.82 -17.80 -13.33
N THR A 576 19.91 -18.79 -13.31
CA THR A 576 19.48 -19.49 -12.10
C THR A 576 19.73 -20.99 -12.28
N LYS A 577 20.20 -21.65 -11.21
CA LYS A 577 20.41 -23.10 -11.17
C LYS A 577 19.81 -23.65 -9.87
N VAL A 578 19.04 -24.73 -9.98
CA VAL A 578 18.65 -25.53 -8.81
C VAL A 578 19.88 -26.29 -8.34
N ILE A 579 20.26 -26.11 -7.07
CA ILE A 579 21.41 -26.84 -6.49
C ILE A 579 20.95 -27.98 -5.60
N MET A 580 19.72 -27.94 -5.07
CA MET A 580 19.15 -28.96 -4.21
C MET A 580 17.64 -29.01 -4.40
N ASP A 581 17.05 -30.16 -4.73
CA ASP A 581 15.61 -30.29 -5.05
C ASP A 581 14.93 -31.53 -4.43
N ASP A 582 15.65 -32.31 -3.63
CA ASP A 582 15.16 -33.54 -2.99
C ASP A 582 14.96 -33.41 -1.47
N ILE A 583 14.84 -32.19 -0.97
CA ILE A 583 14.76 -31.87 0.46
C ILE A 583 13.52 -32.54 1.08
N PRO A 584 13.67 -33.34 2.15
CA PRO A 584 12.55 -34.01 2.81
C PRO A 584 11.71 -33.09 3.71
N GLY A 585 12.00 -31.81 3.74
CA GLY A 585 11.32 -30.79 4.53
C GLY A 585 11.20 -29.46 3.79
N TYR A 586 10.83 -28.43 4.51
CA TYR A 586 10.68 -27.09 4.01
C TYR A 586 11.93 -26.27 4.33
N PRO A 587 12.81 -25.97 3.35
CA PRO A 587 14.00 -25.15 3.59
C PRO A 587 13.62 -23.74 3.99
N ASP A 588 14.35 -23.18 4.93
CA ASP A 588 14.18 -21.85 5.49
C ASP A 588 15.45 -21.03 5.30
N ASN A 589 15.96 -20.32 6.31
CA ASN A 589 17.13 -19.47 6.16
C ASN A 589 18.41 -20.26 5.81
N ILE A 590 19.27 -19.60 5.05
CA ILE A 590 20.58 -20.13 4.62
C ILE A 590 21.66 -19.17 5.12
N ASN A 591 22.70 -19.70 5.74
CA ASN A 591 23.81 -18.89 6.24
C ASN A 591 25.17 -19.53 5.96
N ARG A 592 26.22 -18.71 5.86
CA ARG A 592 27.60 -19.14 5.63
C ARG A 592 28.15 -19.91 6.84
N ALA A 593 28.97 -20.88 6.59
CA ALA A 593 29.75 -21.63 7.57
C ALA A 593 31.23 -21.24 7.51
N SER A 594 32.00 -21.51 8.60
CA SER A 594 33.39 -21.13 8.75
C SER A 594 34.32 -21.84 7.74
N ASP A 595 33.94 -23.04 7.28
CA ASP A 595 34.69 -23.86 6.33
C ASP A 595 34.42 -23.58 4.84
N GLY A 596 33.70 -22.47 4.55
CA GLY A 596 33.35 -22.11 3.19
C GLY A 596 32.07 -22.75 2.64
N ASN A 597 31.40 -23.58 3.45
CA ASN A 597 30.12 -24.21 3.15
C ASN A 597 28.95 -23.38 3.70
N TYR A 598 27.73 -23.95 3.73
CA TYR A 598 26.52 -23.26 4.17
C TYR A 598 25.73 -24.14 5.14
N TRP A 599 25.04 -23.45 6.06
CA TRP A 599 24.03 -24.03 6.92
C TRP A 599 22.64 -23.69 6.38
N LEU A 600 21.74 -24.68 6.37
CA LEU A 600 20.36 -24.58 5.91
C LEU A 600 19.43 -25.04 7.03
N ALA A 601 18.51 -24.18 7.46
CA ALA A 601 17.44 -24.54 8.37
C ALA A 601 16.33 -25.31 7.63
N ILE A 602 15.74 -26.28 8.28
CA ILE A 602 14.56 -27.00 7.79
C ILE A 602 13.41 -26.73 8.77
N LEU A 603 12.48 -25.90 8.36
CA LEU A 603 11.33 -25.43 9.14
C LEU A 603 10.46 -26.58 9.68
N GLY A 604 10.31 -27.62 8.91
CA GLY A 604 9.55 -28.79 9.26
C GLY A 604 9.60 -29.85 8.15
N MET A 605 9.23 -31.08 8.48
CA MET A 605 9.28 -32.19 7.54
C MET A 605 8.03 -32.26 6.65
N ARG A 606 8.22 -32.72 5.43
CA ARG A 606 7.11 -33.01 4.49
C ARG A 606 6.24 -34.15 5.03
N GLY A 607 4.92 -33.99 4.90
CA GLY A 607 3.95 -35.00 5.25
C GLY A 607 3.25 -35.58 4.02
N PRO A 608 3.16 -36.93 3.85
CA PRO A 608 2.52 -37.54 2.69
C PRO A 608 1.08 -37.07 2.44
N ALA A 609 0.34 -36.77 3.51
CA ALA A 609 -1.05 -36.29 3.42
C ALA A 609 -1.11 -34.89 2.79
N LEU A 610 -0.19 -33.97 3.17
CA LEU A 610 -0.14 -32.65 2.59
C LEU A 610 0.39 -32.70 1.15
N ASP A 611 1.41 -33.51 0.86
CA ASP A 611 1.93 -33.70 -0.48
C ASP A 611 0.83 -34.19 -1.43
N LEU A 612 0.00 -35.15 -1.01
CA LEU A 612 -1.16 -35.60 -1.76
C LEU A 612 -2.20 -34.47 -1.92
N ALA A 613 -2.50 -33.73 -0.86
CA ALA A 613 -3.45 -32.65 -0.89
C ALA A 613 -3.02 -31.53 -1.90
N LEU A 614 -1.74 -31.22 -1.98
CA LEU A 614 -1.19 -30.24 -2.90
C LEU A 614 -1.35 -30.65 -4.37
N THR A 615 -1.38 -31.94 -4.68
CA THR A 615 -1.63 -32.42 -6.05
C THR A 615 -3.09 -32.24 -6.50
N LEU A 616 -4.04 -32.00 -5.56
CA LEU A 616 -5.47 -31.96 -5.82
C LEU A 616 -6.07 -30.53 -5.75
N PRO A 617 -6.15 -29.78 -6.88
CA PRO A 617 -6.63 -28.40 -6.88
C PRO A 617 -8.03 -28.22 -6.29
N GLY A 618 -8.93 -29.18 -6.51
CA GLY A 618 -10.27 -29.18 -5.94
C GLY A 618 -10.28 -29.32 -4.42
N PHE A 619 -9.38 -30.10 -3.85
CA PHE A 619 -9.21 -30.24 -2.41
C PHE A 619 -8.65 -28.93 -1.81
N ARG A 620 -7.56 -28.39 -2.36
CA ARG A 620 -6.98 -27.10 -1.96
C ARG A 620 -8.03 -25.98 -1.92
N LYS A 621 -8.90 -25.90 -2.95
CA LYS A 621 -9.96 -24.91 -3.01
C LYS A 621 -11.04 -25.10 -1.92
N ARG A 622 -11.37 -26.35 -1.53
CA ARG A 622 -12.30 -26.61 -0.43
C ARG A 622 -11.65 -26.28 0.92
N MET A 623 -10.41 -26.67 1.12
CA MET A 623 -9.63 -26.40 2.31
C MET A 623 -9.53 -24.90 2.58
N SER A 624 -9.14 -24.09 1.59
CA SER A 624 -9.01 -22.63 1.72
C SER A 624 -10.33 -21.90 2.06
N ARG A 625 -11.48 -22.53 1.84
CA ARG A 625 -12.79 -21.91 2.08
C ARG A 625 -13.47 -22.36 3.35
N ARG A 626 -13.15 -23.55 3.84
CA ARG A 626 -13.92 -24.22 4.90
C ARG A 626 -13.15 -24.42 6.20
N ILE A 627 -11.82 -24.40 6.13
CA ILE A 627 -10.96 -24.68 7.28
C ILE A 627 -10.12 -23.43 7.57
N ASN A 628 -10.20 -22.95 8.81
CA ASN A 628 -9.33 -21.83 9.24
C ASN A 628 -7.88 -22.29 9.21
N THR A 629 -6.97 -21.42 8.77
CA THR A 629 -5.51 -21.67 8.69
C THR A 629 -4.92 -22.12 10.02
N SER A 630 -5.42 -21.61 11.15
CA SER A 630 -5.00 -22.02 12.49
C SER A 630 -5.25 -23.50 12.81
N ASN A 631 -6.15 -24.14 12.06
CA ASN A 631 -6.48 -25.56 12.23
C ASN A 631 -5.74 -26.45 11.22
N TRP A 632 -4.86 -25.91 10.41
CA TRP A 632 -4.04 -26.69 9.50
C TRP A 632 -2.83 -27.22 10.26
N LEU A 633 -2.63 -28.54 10.19
CA LEU A 633 -1.46 -29.21 10.76
C LEU A 633 -0.26 -29.09 9.79
N MET A 634 0.16 -27.86 9.52
CA MET A 634 1.23 -27.57 8.58
C MET A 634 2.00 -26.31 8.99
N PRO A 635 3.33 -26.31 8.91
CA PRO A 635 4.19 -27.50 8.72
C PRO A 635 4.13 -28.45 9.92
N ASN A 636 4.64 -29.68 9.76
CA ASN A 636 4.83 -30.56 10.90
C ASN A 636 6.01 -30.05 11.72
N ILE A 637 5.74 -29.52 12.90
CA ILE A 637 6.70 -28.83 13.77
C ILE A 637 7.33 -29.75 14.84
N ASN A 638 7.11 -31.05 14.74
CA ASN A 638 7.53 -31.99 15.78
C ASN A 638 9.01 -32.39 15.69
N THR A 639 9.81 -31.68 14.89
CA THR A 639 11.26 -31.92 14.76
C THR A 639 11.97 -30.61 14.53
N GLY A 640 13.19 -30.49 15.03
CA GLY A 640 14.16 -29.46 14.65
C GLY A 640 15.25 -30.06 13.78
N CYS A 641 15.59 -29.45 12.66
CA CYS A 641 16.60 -29.94 11.73
C CYS A 641 17.40 -28.81 11.10
N VAL A 642 18.71 -28.98 11.05
CA VAL A 642 19.64 -28.12 10.30
C VAL A 642 20.57 -28.99 9.48
N VAL A 643 20.80 -28.56 8.25
CA VAL A 643 21.64 -29.32 7.27
C VAL A 643 22.84 -28.47 6.87
N LYS A 644 24.02 -29.05 6.84
CA LYS A 644 25.21 -28.45 6.25
C LYS A 644 25.34 -28.87 4.80
N ILE A 645 25.52 -27.93 3.89
CA ILE A 645 25.61 -28.18 2.45
C ILE A 645 26.83 -27.50 1.84
N ASP A 646 27.36 -28.06 0.76
CA ASP A 646 28.37 -27.41 -0.06
C ASP A 646 27.73 -26.45 -1.07
N GLU A 647 28.52 -25.73 -1.84
CA GLU A 647 28.06 -24.77 -2.87
C GLU A 647 27.23 -25.42 -4.00
N ASN A 648 27.28 -26.72 -4.16
CA ASN A 648 26.51 -27.48 -5.15
C ASN A 648 25.28 -28.16 -4.57
N GLY A 649 24.99 -27.96 -3.28
CA GLY A 649 23.83 -28.54 -2.60
C GLY A 649 24.03 -29.94 -2.08
N LYS A 650 25.28 -30.45 -2.06
CA LYS A 650 25.58 -31.77 -1.45
C LYS A 650 25.51 -31.64 0.07
N VAL A 651 24.76 -32.52 0.70
CA VAL A 651 24.67 -32.61 2.16
C VAL A 651 25.98 -33.13 2.72
N LEU A 652 26.56 -32.39 3.67
CA LEU A 652 27.84 -32.71 4.35
C LEU A 652 27.62 -33.21 5.76
N ASP A 653 26.73 -32.58 6.51
CA ASP A 653 26.33 -32.94 7.87
C ASP A 653 24.87 -32.60 8.12
N ILE A 654 24.28 -33.24 9.11
CA ILE A 654 22.91 -32.98 9.53
C ILE A 654 22.80 -33.09 11.04
N VAL A 655 22.03 -32.15 11.65
CA VAL A 655 21.80 -32.12 13.09
C VAL A 655 20.32 -32.07 13.38
N TRP A 656 19.87 -32.95 14.30
CA TRP A 656 18.47 -33.13 14.63
C TRP A 656 18.16 -32.92 16.11
N ASP A 657 16.98 -32.36 16.39
CA ASP A 657 16.20 -32.52 17.62
C ASP A 657 14.93 -33.31 17.28
N LEU A 658 15.02 -34.64 17.36
CA LEU A 658 13.91 -35.53 16.92
C LEU A 658 12.64 -35.39 17.75
N GLU A 659 12.77 -35.01 19.03
CA GLU A 659 11.65 -34.85 19.96
C GLU A 659 11.14 -33.39 19.98
N ALA A 660 11.81 -32.48 19.29
CA ALA A 660 11.54 -31.06 19.29
C ALA A 660 11.40 -30.43 20.69
N LYS A 661 12.16 -30.93 21.64
CA LYS A 661 12.11 -30.43 23.04
C LYS A 661 12.75 -29.07 23.20
N ASN A 662 13.90 -28.89 22.56
CA ASN A 662 14.71 -27.67 22.66
C ASN A 662 14.52 -26.75 21.45
N ASN A 663 14.40 -27.34 20.26
CA ASN A 663 14.43 -26.62 18.99
C ASN A 663 13.26 -27.03 18.07
N PRO A 664 11.99 -26.88 18.48
CA PRO A 664 10.89 -27.07 17.55
C PRO A 664 10.97 -26.02 16.45
N MET A 665 10.80 -26.44 15.20
CA MET A 665 10.66 -25.50 14.07
C MET A 665 11.83 -24.50 13.98
N VAL A 666 13.04 -25.02 13.67
CA VAL A 666 14.21 -24.16 13.44
C VAL A 666 14.02 -23.40 12.14
N THR A 667 14.05 -22.06 12.20
CA THR A 667 13.92 -21.17 11.04
C THR A 667 15.26 -20.60 10.61
N SER A 668 16.16 -20.34 11.54
CA SER A 668 17.48 -19.77 11.25
C SER A 668 18.58 -20.35 12.12
N MET A 669 19.81 -20.18 11.67
CA MET A 669 21.03 -20.52 12.38
C MET A 669 22.18 -19.62 11.95
N LYS A 670 23.02 -19.21 12.88
CA LYS A 670 24.27 -18.48 12.61
C LYS A 670 25.44 -19.19 13.30
N GLU A 671 26.48 -19.48 12.54
CA GLU A 671 27.73 -19.95 13.09
C GLU A 671 28.58 -18.77 13.59
N HIS A 672 29.13 -18.88 14.80
CA HIS A 672 30.00 -17.90 15.39
C HIS A 672 30.93 -18.55 16.41
N LYS A 673 32.25 -18.39 16.25
CA LYS A 673 33.29 -18.88 17.14
C LYS A 673 33.13 -20.35 17.56
N GLY A 674 32.82 -21.22 16.58
CA GLY A 674 32.65 -22.65 16.76
C GLY A 674 31.32 -23.09 17.38
N CYS A 675 30.37 -22.19 17.52
CA CYS A 675 29.02 -22.49 17.98
C CYS A 675 27.99 -22.13 16.89
N LEU A 676 26.92 -22.91 16.80
CA LEU A 676 25.75 -22.65 15.99
C LEU A 676 24.61 -22.16 16.86
N TYR A 677 24.17 -20.91 16.63
CA TYR A 677 23.04 -20.31 17.34
C TYR A 677 21.78 -20.52 16.51
N LEU A 678 20.74 -21.08 17.13
CA LEU A 678 19.50 -21.50 16.44
C LEU A 678 18.36 -20.62 16.86
N GLY A 679 17.65 -20.04 15.87
CA GLY A 679 16.41 -19.30 16.02
C GLY A 679 15.19 -20.12 15.56
N GLY A 680 13.99 -19.66 15.95
CA GLY A 680 12.75 -20.26 15.48
C GLY A 680 11.53 -19.36 15.75
N ILE A 681 10.77 -19.09 14.72
CA ILE A 681 9.62 -18.15 14.75
C ILE A 681 8.52 -18.56 15.77
N MET A 682 8.47 -19.83 16.15
CA MET A 682 7.51 -20.34 17.14
C MET A 682 8.16 -20.62 18.51
N ASN A 683 9.46 -20.34 18.65
CA ASN A 683 10.20 -20.61 19.86
C ASN A 683 10.11 -19.46 20.86
N ASN A 684 10.38 -19.76 22.12
CA ASN A 684 10.51 -18.80 23.22
C ASN A 684 11.94 -18.73 23.79
N ARG A 685 12.92 -19.15 22.97
CA ARG A 685 14.34 -19.30 23.35
C ARG A 685 15.23 -19.29 22.10
N ILE A 686 16.50 -19.09 22.31
CA ILE A 686 17.58 -19.32 21.34
C ILE A 686 18.41 -20.48 21.86
N SER A 687 18.88 -21.36 20.99
CA SER A 687 19.74 -22.49 21.37
C SER A 687 21.14 -22.33 20.82
N GLU A 688 22.13 -22.74 21.58
CA GLU A 688 23.53 -22.78 21.20
C GLU A 688 24.01 -24.22 21.14
N TYR A 689 24.44 -24.65 19.95
CA TYR A 689 25.03 -25.93 19.68
C TYR A 689 26.52 -25.76 19.39
N LYS A 690 27.41 -26.52 20.08
CA LYS A 690 28.85 -26.53 19.83
C LYS A 690 29.16 -27.44 18.65
N ILE A 691 29.71 -26.87 17.59
CA ILE A 691 30.06 -27.62 16.39
C ILE A 691 31.40 -28.34 16.66
N PRO A 692 31.45 -29.67 16.48
CA PRO A 692 32.75 -30.41 16.54
C PRO A 692 33.68 -29.87 15.45
N ASP A 693 34.96 -29.71 15.81
CA ASP A 693 36.06 -29.34 14.90
C ASP A 693 35.87 -28.03 14.09
N ALA A 694 34.96 -27.14 14.51
CA ALA A 694 34.75 -25.84 13.86
C ALA A 694 35.85 -24.83 14.21
N ASP A 695 36.06 -23.87 13.32
CA ASP A 695 36.97 -22.75 13.52
C ASP A 695 36.44 -21.83 14.64
N ARG A 696 37.14 -21.80 15.78
CA ARG A 696 36.76 -20.98 16.93
C ARG A 696 37.20 -19.52 16.81
N THR A 697 37.94 -19.17 15.78
CA THR A 697 38.36 -17.78 15.52
C THR A 697 37.41 -17.06 14.56
N TRP A 698 36.64 -17.82 13.78
CA TRP A 698 35.73 -17.27 12.78
C TRP A 698 34.53 -16.57 13.44
N SER A 699 34.37 -15.28 13.15
CA SER A 699 33.30 -14.45 13.67
C SER A 699 32.33 -14.03 12.54
N GLY A 700 31.82 -15.01 11.83
CA GLY A 700 30.78 -14.92 10.78
C GLY A 700 30.75 -13.63 9.97
N TYR A 701 30.44 -12.55 10.63
CA TYR A 701 30.25 -11.25 10.02
C TYR A 701 31.55 -10.46 9.78
N ALA A 702 32.40 -10.34 10.79
CA ALA A 702 33.65 -9.58 10.66
C ALA A 702 34.55 -10.19 9.59
N ASP A 703 34.62 -11.53 9.52
CA ASP A 703 35.38 -12.25 8.49
C ASP A 703 34.79 -12.05 7.08
N TYR A 704 33.48 -11.95 6.96
CA TYR A 704 32.83 -11.63 5.68
C TYR A 704 33.21 -10.26 5.16
N TRP A 705 33.11 -9.22 6.00
CA TRP A 705 33.47 -7.87 5.60
C TRP A 705 34.98 -7.61 5.49
N ALA A 706 35.80 -8.34 6.23
CA ALA A 706 37.24 -8.28 6.11
C ALA A 706 37.74 -8.82 4.75
N LYS A 707 37.13 -9.87 4.22
CA LYS A 707 37.41 -10.42 2.89
C LYS A 707 36.96 -9.51 1.74
N SER A 708 36.04 -8.56 2.01
CA SER A 708 35.49 -7.65 1.02
C SER A 708 36.27 -6.35 0.86
N LYS A 709 37.27 -6.12 1.73
CA LYS A 709 38.23 -5.00 1.64
C LYS A 709 39.40 -5.41 0.77
#